data_7f644317f121ee33e0e63f5aed39fa40
#
_entry.id   7f644317f121ee33e0e63f5aed39fa40
#
_cell.length_a   1.000
_cell.length_b   1.000
_cell.length_c   1.000
_cell.angle_alpha   90.00
_cell.angle_beta   90.00
_cell.angle_gamma   90.00
#
_symmetry.space_group_name_H-M   'P 1'
#
loop_
_entity.id
_entity.type
_entity.pdbx_description
1 polymer ?
#
loop_
_entity_poly.entity_id
_entity_poly.type
_entity_poly.pdbx_seq_one_letter_code
_entity_poly.pdbx_strand_id
1 'polypeptide(L)'
;MTILEKEDRVEALLAQLTLEEKVSLMAGANFWETVAIPRLGIPSIKVSDGPNGARGAGSPFGSSVTAACFPVGVALASSWDRDLIEQVGAALGQEAKTKGAQMLLAPTVNIHRSPLNGRNFECYSEDPYLSAQMAVGYIKGVQSEKVGATVKHFICNDSEFQRNSISSELTERTLREIYLPPFEAAVKLAKTWGVMSSYNKINGVHADENAELLQGILKNEYGFDGILMSDWTGTNSTVNAANNGLDLEMPGPTRWRGEALVKAVETAEVKLEAIDEAARRMLRIIERSGAFEQPHTEPEQAIDRPEHRALIRKAASDGMVLLKNTNNILPLEKDKLKSIALIGPNVKTAQIMGGGSAQVSAHYVITPFESLKTVVGEAVQLGYEIGCTNHKILPKLEARAVNGNTFKLEYFNNHELSDETIHSENLKSGELLLFGEIAPGVNPAEFSARLSASFTPDSSGTHQFSLVSVGKSRFLVDGQMIADNWTKQIKGESYFGFGSTEVIGSIKLEAGKIYNLSLEYNNSDVPLFAAFRLGYLPPIASDAIERAATLAAHSDVTLVFVGTNGDWESEGHDRTSLKLPDEQAALIERVAAANPNTVVVLQTGSPVVMPWLERVAGVIQAYFPGQECGNSISDILFGTTNPSGKLTQTYPLRLEDNPAFINYPGDNGRVYYGEGIFVGYRYYEKKQVTPLFPFGFGLSYSSFEYKNLQLGTNLLESGQSLKVSLDVTNTSPRAGQEVVQLYVHDIQASVSRPNKELKAFTKIHLEPGETKTVTLRLDPRDLAYWDDLQHAWVAEAGEFEVLVGSSSQDIRSRASFVLAKTSALG
;
A
#
# COMPACT_ATOMS: atom_id res chain seq x y z
N MET A 1 13.93 -8.77 -32.98
CA MET A 1 14.99 -7.73 -33.00
C MET A 1 15.98 -8.00 -31.89
N THR A 2 17.25 -7.87 -32.14
CA THR A 2 18.31 -7.89 -31.10
C THR A 2 18.28 -6.62 -30.27
N ILE A 3 18.97 -6.59 -29.14
CA ILE A 3 19.08 -5.36 -28.30
C ILE A 3 19.68 -4.21 -29.12
N LEU A 4 20.70 -4.48 -29.95
CA LEU A 4 21.31 -3.47 -30.81
C LEU A 4 20.31 -2.90 -31.85
N GLU A 5 19.52 -3.78 -32.50
CA GLU A 5 18.51 -3.33 -33.48
C GLU A 5 17.41 -2.47 -32.80
N LYS A 6 17.12 -2.72 -31.53
CA LYS A 6 16.16 -1.93 -30.74
C LYS A 6 16.69 -0.55 -30.40
N GLU A 7 17.93 -0.44 -29.94
CA GLU A 7 18.58 0.85 -29.68
C GLU A 7 18.79 1.64 -30.99
N ASP A 8 19.16 0.99 -32.09
CA ASP A 8 19.25 1.63 -33.41
C ASP A 8 17.91 2.23 -33.85
N ARG A 9 16.79 1.52 -33.57
CA ARG A 9 15.44 2.07 -33.83
C ARG A 9 15.14 3.28 -32.98
N VAL A 10 15.48 3.26 -31.70
CA VAL A 10 15.29 4.39 -30.78
C VAL A 10 16.06 5.62 -31.29
N GLU A 11 17.35 5.47 -31.62
CA GLU A 11 18.17 6.60 -32.12
C GLU A 11 17.68 7.11 -33.49
N ALA A 12 17.26 6.21 -34.37
CA ALA A 12 16.71 6.59 -35.67
C ALA A 12 15.39 7.38 -35.55
N LEU A 13 14.54 7.05 -34.61
CA LEU A 13 13.30 7.79 -34.30
C LEU A 13 13.62 9.13 -33.65
N LEU A 14 14.52 9.14 -32.66
CA LEU A 14 14.94 10.36 -31.97
C LEU A 14 15.48 11.43 -32.92
N ALA A 15 16.28 11.01 -33.91
CA ALA A 15 16.85 11.91 -34.93
C ALA A 15 15.79 12.50 -35.86
N GLN A 16 14.61 11.92 -36.00
CA GLN A 16 13.52 12.39 -36.85
C GLN A 16 12.49 13.26 -36.12
N LEU A 17 12.51 13.26 -34.78
CA LEU A 17 11.61 14.07 -33.97
C LEU A 17 11.96 15.55 -34.03
N THR A 18 10.96 16.39 -34.17
CA THR A 18 11.11 17.86 -33.97
C THR A 18 11.26 18.17 -32.48
N LEU A 19 11.65 19.41 -32.16
CA LEU A 19 11.72 19.82 -30.74
C LEU A 19 10.37 19.72 -30.06
N GLU A 20 9.30 20.16 -30.71
CA GLU A 20 7.93 20.08 -30.18
C GLU A 20 7.49 18.65 -29.96
N GLU A 21 7.84 17.75 -30.87
CA GLU A 21 7.52 16.31 -30.71
C GLU A 21 8.31 15.68 -29.57
N LYS A 22 9.60 15.98 -29.39
CA LYS A 22 10.41 15.53 -28.26
C LYS A 22 9.82 16.01 -26.94
N VAL A 23 9.46 17.29 -26.86
CA VAL A 23 8.83 17.88 -25.67
C VAL A 23 7.46 17.26 -25.41
N SER A 24 6.68 16.94 -26.44
CA SER A 24 5.38 16.29 -26.25
C SER A 24 5.50 14.88 -25.70
N LEU A 25 6.56 14.12 -26.02
CA LEU A 25 6.84 12.82 -25.41
C LEU A 25 7.16 12.90 -23.90
N MET A 26 7.52 14.10 -23.41
CA MET A 26 7.81 14.35 -21.99
C MET A 26 6.55 14.71 -21.20
N ALA A 27 5.35 14.53 -21.76
CA ALA A 27 4.07 14.89 -21.14
C ALA A 27 3.02 13.81 -21.29
N GLY A 28 2.09 13.76 -20.35
CA GLY A 28 0.84 13.02 -20.51
C GLY A 28 -0.08 13.65 -21.55
N ALA A 29 -0.76 12.82 -22.33
CA ALA A 29 -1.84 13.25 -23.22
C ALA A 29 -3.14 13.45 -22.44
N ASN A 30 -3.39 12.55 -21.49
CA ASN A 30 -4.54 12.57 -20.59
C ASN A 30 -4.11 12.03 -19.20
N PHE A 31 -5.06 11.63 -18.39
CA PHE A 31 -4.80 11.20 -17.01
C PHE A 31 -3.95 9.92 -16.92
N TRP A 32 -4.00 9.03 -17.94
CA TRP A 32 -3.38 7.71 -17.91
C TRP A 32 -2.47 7.40 -19.09
N GLU A 33 -2.41 8.27 -20.12
CA GLU A 33 -1.70 7.97 -21.35
C GLU A 33 -0.70 9.04 -21.70
N THR A 34 0.40 8.65 -22.34
CA THR A 34 1.41 9.55 -22.90
C THR A 34 1.01 10.01 -24.30
N VAL A 35 1.70 11.03 -24.81
CA VAL A 35 1.43 11.55 -26.14
C VAL A 35 1.98 10.60 -27.20
N ALA A 36 1.16 10.28 -28.23
CA ALA A 36 1.59 9.56 -29.42
C ALA A 36 2.16 10.52 -30.47
N ILE A 37 3.07 10.04 -31.35
CA ILE A 37 3.55 10.79 -32.52
C ILE A 37 3.19 10.01 -33.81
N PRO A 38 1.96 10.18 -34.33
CA PRO A 38 1.45 9.35 -35.43
C PRO A 38 2.30 9.46 -36.70
N ARG A 39 2.90 10.64 -36.97
CA ARG A 39 3.78 10.87 -38.13
C ARG A 39 4.93 9.89 -38.20
N LEU A 40 5.45 9.44 -37.06
CA LEU A 40 6.58 8.51 -36.97
C LEU A 40 6.14 7.13 -36.49
N GLY A 41 4.84 6.89 -36.36
CA GLY A 41 4.31 5.62 -35.85
C GLY A 41 4.68 5.32 -34.39
N ILE A 42 4.96 6.36 -33.59
CA ILE A 42 5.24 6.23 -32.16
C ILE A 42 3.91 6.18 -31.41
N PRO A 43 3.55 5.05 -30.79
CA PRO A 43 2.29 4.93 -30.04
C PRO A 43 2.38 5.63 -28.68
N SER A 44 1.22 5.95 -28.09
CA SER A 44 1.12 6.23 -26.65
C SER A 44 1.36 4.96 -25.86
N ILE A 45 1.75 5.11 -24.60
CA ILE A 45 1.69 4.05 -23.60
C ILE A 45 0.70 4.44 -22.52
N LYS A 46 0.01 3.44 -22.01
CA LYS A 46 -0.94 3.58 -20.91
C LYS A 46 -0.29 3.12 -19.63
N VAL A 47 -0.50 3.87 -18.55
CA VAL A 47 -0.10 3.50 -17.19
C VAL A 47 -1.33 3.18 -16.35
N SER A 48 -1.17 2.37 -15.31
CA SER A 48 -2.23 2.03 -14.37
C SER A 48 -1.70 2.07 -12.96
N ASP A 49 -2.45 2.68 -12.04
CA ASP A 49 -2.23 2.47 -10.62
C ASP A 49 -2.51 1.02 -10.22
N GLY A 50 -1.91 0.64 -9.10
CA GLY A 50 -2.32 -0.52 -8.37
C GLY A 50 -1.21 -1.37 -7.79
N PRO A 51 -0.67 -1.05 -6.59
CA PRO A 51 0.31 -1.89 -5.90
C PRO A 51 -0.27 -3.26 -5.48
N ASN A 52 -1.58 -3.36 -5.34
CA ASN A 52 -2.29 -4.59 -4.99
C ASN A 52 -3.37 -5.01 -6.00
N GLY A 53 -3.40 -4.39 -7.20
CA GLY A 53 -4.32 -4.74 -8.28
C GLY A 53 -4.28 -3.70 -9.40
N ALA A 54 -4.34 -4.09 -10.66
CA ALA A 54 -4.33 -3.15 -11.78
C ALA A 54 -5.69 -2.46 -11.92
N ARG A 55 -5.76 -1.17 -11.56
CA ARG A 55 -7.01 -0.42 -11.51
C ARG A 55 -7.59 -0.10 -12.90
N GLY A 56 -6.74 0.13 -13.89
CA GLY A 56 -7.16 0.65 -15.18
C GLY A 56 -7.45 2.16 -15.16
N ALA A 57 -8.13 2.65 -16.18
CA ALA A 57 -8.46 4.07 -16.33
C ALA A 57 -9.74 4.51 -15.59
N GLY A 58 -10.54 3.55 -15.13
CA GLY A 58 -11.81 3.86 -14.45
C GLY A 58 -11.64 4.40 -13.02
N SER A 59 -12.74 4.95 -12.49
CA SER A 59 -12.79 5.37 -11.09
C SER A 59 -12.88 4.14 -10.16
N PRO A 60 -12.12 4.08 -9.05
CA PRO A 60 -12.24 3.02 -8.05
C PRO A 60 -13.60 3.01 -7.34
N PHE A 61 -14.38 4.11 -7.44
CA PHE A 61 -15.64 4.29 -6.74
C PHE A 61 -16.90 4.10 -7.62
N GLY A 62 -16.74 3.79 -8.89
CA GLY A 62 -17.89 3.74 -9.80
C GLY A 62 -17.80 2.73 -10.93
N SER A 63 -17.54 3.18 -12.13
CA SER A 63 -17.64 2.43 -13.38
C SER A 63 -16.35 1.75 -13.82
N SER A 64 -15.39 1.49 -12.92
CA SER A 64 -14.14 0.81 -13.31
C SER A 64 -14.36 -0.65 -13.64
N VAL A 65 -13.62 -1.13 -14.63
CA VAL A 65 -13.52 -2.55 -14.96
C VAL A 65 -12.85 -3.28 -13.81
N THR A 66 -13.50 -4.33 -13.29
CA THR A 66 -12.98 -5.05 -12.12
C THR A 66 -11.65 -5.73 -12.39
N ALA A 67 -10.84 -5.90 -11.36
CA ALA A 67 -9.52 -6.55 -11.39
C ALA A 67 -9.33 -7.46 -10.18
N ALA A 68 -8.35 -8.35 -10.23
CA ALA A 68 -7.92 -9.13 -9.09
C ALA A 68 -7.32 -8.21 -8.02
N CYS A 69 -7.84 -8.30 -6.77
CA CYS A 69 -7.35 -7.55 -5.63
C CYS A 69 -6.49 -8.45 -4.74
N PHE A 70 -5.17 -8.26 -4.80
CA PHE A 70 -4.16 -8.96 -3.99
C PHE A 70 -4.07 -8.36 -2.58
N PRO A 71 -3.40 -9.05 -1.64
CA PRO A 71 -3.06 -8.45 -0.35
C PRO A 71 -2.22 -7.19 -0.52
N VAL A 72 -2.36 -6.25 0.40
CA VAL A 72 -1.61 -5.00 0.37
C VAL A 72 -0.12 -5.20 0.67
N GLY A 73 0.71 -4.20 0.36
CA GLY A 73 2.17 -4.28 0.43
C GLY A 73 2.71 -4.83 1.76
N VAL A 74 2.25 -4.30 2.89
CA VAL A 74 2.69 -4.77 4.22
C VAL A 74 2.32 -6.24 4.49
N ALA A 75 1.15 -6.69 4.01
CA ALA A 75 0.73 -8.08 4.12
C ALA A 75 1.59 -9.00 3.24
N LEU A 76 1.87 -8.59 2.01
CA LEU A 76 2.76 -9.31 1.12
C LEU A 76 4.16 -9.43 1.71
N ALA A 77 4.74 -8.33 2.20
CA ALA A 77 6.06 -8.33 2.81
C ALA A 77 6.14 -9.17 4.09
N SER A 78 5.03 -9.27 4.85
CA SER A 78 4.95 -10.12 6.04
C SER A 78 5.07 -11.62 5.74
N SER A 79 4.93 -12.04 4.48
CA SER A 79 5.25 -13.39 4.06
C SER A 79 6.75 -13.70 4.13
N TRP A 80 7.64 -12.70 4.03
CA TRP A 80 9.10 -12.84 3.92
C TRP A 80 9.52 -13.85 2.84
N ASP A 81 8.76 -13.92 1.76
CA ASP A 81 8.92 -14.88 0.67
C ASP A 81 9.07 -14.16 -0.67
N ARG A 82 10.33 -14.04 -1.14
CA ARG A 82 10.67 -13.36 -2.39
C ARG A 82 10.05 -14.01 -3.61
N ASP A 83 10.00 -15.34 -3.61
CA ASP A 83 9.48 -16.11 -4.75
C ASP A 83 7.96 -15.95 -4.86
N LEU A 84 7.26 -15.91 -3.72
CA LEU A 84 5.83 -15.61 -3.68
C LEU A 84 5.54 -14.19 -4.20
N ILE A 85 6.36 -13.21 -3.81
CA ILE A 85 6.19 -11.83 -4.27
C ILE A 85 6.47 -11.71 -5.77
N GLU A 86 7.43 -12.47 -6.33
CA GLU A 86 7.67 -12.52 -7.77
C GLU A 86 6.46 -13.11 -8.52
N GLN A 87 5.84 -14.17 -7.99
CA GLN A 87 4.59 -14.73 -8.55
C GLN A 87 3.44 -13.73 -8.51
N VAL A 88 3.26 -13.01 -7.40
CA VAL A 88 2.26 -11.93 -7.28
C VAL A 88 2.54 -10.82 -8.30
N GLY A 89 3.80 -10.41 -8.45
CA GLY A 89 4.21 -9.44 -9.46
C GLY A 89 3.85 -9.87 -10.88
N ALA A 90 4.10 -11.15 -11.23
CA ALA A 90 3.74 -11.69 -12.55
C ALA A 90 2.22 -11.67 -12.76
N ALA A 91 1.43 -12.07 -11.76
CA ALA A 91 -0.03 -12.00 -11.85
C ALA A 91 -0.53 -10.55 -12.02
N LEU A 92 0.06 -9.57 -11.31
CA LEU A 92 -0.26 -8.15 -11.48
C LEU A 92 0.13 -7.62 -12.85
N GLY A 93 1.24 -8.09 -13.42
CA GLY A 93 1.60 -7.82 -14.82
C GLY A 93 0.55 -8.34 -15.80
N GLN A 94 0.00 -9.54 -15.57
CA GLN A 94 -1.10 -10.08 -16.36
C GLN A 94 -2.40 -9.27 -16.19
N GLU A 95 -2.71 -8.82 -14.97
CA GLU A 95 -3.86 -7.93 -14.72
C GLU A 95 -3.68 -6.58 -15.44
N ALA A 96 -2.48 -5.98 -15.42
CA ALA A 96 -2.18 -4.72 -16.12
C ALA A 96 -2.43 -4.85 -17.64
N LYS A 97 -2.07 -5.98 -18.25
CA LYS A 97 -2.37 -6.25 -19.66
C LYS A 97 -3.88 -6.25 -19.94
N THR A 98 -4.70 -6.76 -19.02
CA THR A 98 -6.18 -6.72 -19.22
C THR A 98 -6.74 -5.30 -19.20
N LYS A 99 -5.99 -4.35 -18.63
CA LYS A 99 -6.31 -2.92 -18.64
C LYS A 99 -5.63 -2.17 -19.78
N GLY A 100 -4.88 -2.87 -20.62
CA GLY A 100 -4.10 -2.29 -21.71
C GLY A 100 -2.93 -1.43 -21.23
N ALA A 101 -2.51 -1.58 -20.00
CA ALA A 101 -1.42 -0.81 -19.44
C ALA A 101 -0.07 -1.45 -19.77
N GLN A 102 0.86 -0.63 -20.28
CA GLN A 102 2.25 -0.99 -20.52
C GLN A 102 3.11 -0.78 -19.28
N MET A 103 2.66 0.05 -18.33
CA MET A 103 3.35 0.26 -17.05
C MET A 103 2.38 0.20 -15.89
N LEU A 104 2.80 -0.45 -14.82
CA LEU A 104 2.14 -0.48 -13.53
C LEU A 104 2.86 0.47 -12.57
N LEU A 105 2.11 1.40 -11.94
CA LEU A 105 2.63 2.40 -11.00
C LEU A 105 2.83 1.77 -9.61
N ALA A 106 3.76 0.84 -9.54
CA ALA A 106 4.08 0.02 -8.37
C ALA A 106 5.48 -0.63 -8.54
N PRO A 107 6.12 -1.07 -7.45
CA PRO A 107 5.66 -1.09 -6.07
C PRO A 107 5.88 0.23 -5.32
N THR A 108 5.16 0.41 -4.18
CA THR A 108 5.41 1.49 -3.23
C THR A 108 6.39 1.00 -2.16
N VAL A 109 7.54 1.68 -2.03
CA VAL A 109 8.67 1.19 -1.21
C VAL A 109 9.14 2.17 -0.13
N ASN A 110 8.36 3.20 0.16
CA ASN A 110 8.69 4.14 1.23
C ASN A 110 8.78 3.41 2.58
N ILE A 111 9.65 3.90 3.44
CA ILE A 111 9.96 3.24 4.72
C ILE A 111 8.86 3.55 5.74
N HIS A 112 8.47 2.57 6.54
CA HIS A 112 7.56 2.75 7.68
C HIS A 112 8.28 3.51 8.81
N ARG A 113 8.52 4.82 8.58
CA ARG A 113 9.19 5.70 9.52
C ARG A 113 8.33 5.96 10.76
N SER A 114 7.06 6.27 10.54
CA SER A 114 6.05 6.43 11.58
C SER A 114 4.89 5.47 11.35
N PRO A 115 4.35 4.82 12.41
CA PRO A 115 3.17 3.98 12.27
C PRO A 115 1.88 4.76 11.99
N LEU A 116 1.94 6.10 11.97
CA LEU A 116 0.81 6.96 11.66
C LEU A 116 0.63 7.26 10.18
N ASN A 117 1.67 7.05 9.34
CA ASN A 117 1.56 7.34 7.91
C ASN A 117 0.37 6.61 7.28
N GLY A 118 -0.49 7.35 6.62
CA GLY A 118 -1.72 6.85 6.00
C GLY A 118 -1.49 5.80 4.91
N ARG A 119 -0.33 5.80 4.26
CA ARG A 119 0.05 4.89 3.17
C ARG A 119 0.93 3.72 3.60
N ASN A 120 1.17 3.50 4.89
CA ASN A 120 1.98 2.35 5.32
C ASN A 120 1.43 1.01 4.83
N PHE A 121 0.11 0.88 4.70
CA PHE A 121 -0.51 -0.38 4.25
C PHE A 121 0.01 -0.84 2.88
N GLU A 122 0.32 0.07 1.96
CA GLU A 122 0.81 -0.26 0.62
C GLU A 122 2.34 -0.39 0.53
N CYS A 123 3.07 0.07 1.55
CA CYS A 123 4.51 -0.07 1.67
C CYS A 123 4.89 -1.40 2.34
N TYR A 124 6.19 -1.73 2.36
CA TYR A 124 6.63 -3.05 2.78
C TYR A 124 7.09 -3.11 4.24
N SER A 125 8.00 -2.24 4.68
CA SER A 125 8.68 -2.42 5.95
C SER A 125 9.31 -1.14 6.52
N GLU A 126 9.64 -1.18 7.82
CA GLU A 126 10.56 -0.24 8.48
C GLU A 126 12.03 -0.56 8.16
N ASP A 127 12.30 -1.75 7.65
CA ASP A 127 13.66 -2.21 7.33
C ASP A 127 13.96 -2.05 5.84
N PRO A 128 15.05 -1.30 5.48
CA PRO A 128 15.40 -1.05 4.09
C PRO A 128 15.81 -2.30 3.32
N TYR A 129 16.46 -3.29 3.99
CA TYR A 129 16.84 -4.52 3.32
C TYR A 129 15.64 -5.38 2.96
N LEU A 130 14.69 -5.57 3.89
CA LEU A 130 13.46 -6.30 3.62
C LEU A 130 12.65 -5.62 2.51
N SER A 131 12.47 -4.29 2.59
CA SER A 131 11.78 -3.51 1.55
C SER A 131 12.45 -3.68 0.18
N ALA A 132 13.79 -3.64 0.12
CA ALA A 132 14.56 -3.85 -1.09
C ALA A 132 14.32 -5.24 -1.70
N GLN A 133 14.37 -6.30 -0.88
CA GLN A 133 14.18 -7.67 -1.37
C GLN A 133 12.76 -7.93 -1.88
N MET A 134 11.74 -7.37 -1.21
CA MET A 134 10.35 -7.47 -1.67
C MET A 134 10.15 -6.69 -2.97
N ALA A 135 10.70 -5.48 -3.08
CA ALA A 135 10.65 -4.69 -4.30
C ALA A 135 11.27 -5.42 -5.50
N VAL A 136 12.42 -6.06 -5.30
CA VAL A 136 13.10 -6.82 -6.37
C VAL A 136 12.24 -7.96 -6.89
N GLY A 137 11.62 -8.75 -5.99
CA GLY A 137 10.70 -9.82 -6.39
C GLY A 137 9.51 -9.28 -7.18
N TYR A 138 8.84 -8.28 -6.64
CA TYR A 138 7.68 -7.65 -7.27
C TYR A 138 8.00 -7.11 -8.68
N ILE A 139 9.06 -6.32 -8.82
CA ILE A 139 9.46 -5.71 -10.10
C ILE A 139 9.82 -6.79 -11.12
N LYS A 140 10.59 -7.81 -10.74
CA LYS A 140 10.93 -8.92 -11.64
C LYS A 140 9.68 -9.64 -12.13
N GLY A 141 8.74 -9.91 -11.23
CA GLY A 141 7.47 -10.54 -11.58
C GLY A 141 6.68 -9.71 -12.59
N VAL A 142 6.43 -8.43 -12.32
CA VAL A 142 5.70 -7.54 -13.24
C VAL A 142 6.39 -7.48 -14.61
N GLN A 143 7.70 -7.30 -14.63
CA GLN A 143 8.47 -7.13 -15.87
C GLN A 143 8.64 -8.43 -16.66
N SER A 144 8.51 -9.61 -16.03
CA SER A 144 8.49 -10.90 -16.73
C SER A 144 7.30 -10.98 -17.70
N GLU A 145 6.24 -10.22 -17.44
CA GLU A 145 5.06 -10.10 -18.29
C GLU A 145 5.16 -9.00 -19.36
N LYS A 146 6.32 -8.39 -19.56
CA LYS A 146 6.56 -7.24 -20.47
C LYS A 146 5.70 -6.01 -20.11
N VAL A 147 5.39 -5.84 -18.84
CA VAL A 147 4.80 -4.64 -18.27
C VAL A 147 5.86 -3.97 -17.42
N GLY A 148 6.08 -2.67 -17.60
CA GLY A 148 7.05 -1.93 -16.80
C GLY A 148 6.55 -1.76 -15.37
N ALA A 149 7.40 -2.01 -14.37
CA ALA A 149 7.16 -1.60 -13.00
C ALA A 149 7.70 -0.18 -12.78
N THR A 150 6.98 0.62 -11.99
CA THR A 150 7.38 1.98 -11.61
C THR A 150 7.50 2.05 -10.10
N VAL A 151 8.73 1.91 -9.59
CA VAL A 151 8.98 1.99 -8.14
C VAL A 151 8.76 3.42 -7.64
N LYS A 152 8.06 3.56 -6.50
CA LYS A 152 7.61 4.85 -5.96
C LYS A 152 7.62 4.90 -4.44
N HIS A 153 7.66 6.09 -3.84
CA HIS A 153 7.86 7.41 -4.41
C HIS A 153 9.29 7.87 -4.08
N PHE A 154 10.04 8.30 -5.07
CA PHE A 154 11.43 8.68 -4.94
C PHE A 154 11.53 10.16 -4.58
N ILE A 155 11.74 10.56 -3.29
CA ILE A 155 12.13 9.79 -2.12
C ILE A 155 11.59 10.45 -0.83
N CYS A 156 11.59 9.70 0.30
CA CYS A 156 11.20 10.22 1.61
C CYS A 156 9.78 10.79 1.67
N ASN A 157 8.83 10.18 0.98
CA ASN A 157 7.40 10.46 1.13
C ASN A 157 6.80 9.51 2.17
N ASP A 158 7.19 9.71 3.45
CA ASP A 158 6.85 8.83 4.56
C ASP A 158 5.76 9.43 5.46
N SER A 159 5.04 10.44 4.96
CA SER A 159 3.93 11.15 5.59
C SER A 159 3.05 11.80 4.54
N GLU A 160 1.76 11.86 4.79
CA GLU A 160 0.78 12.54 3.94
C GLU A 160 0.57 14.02 4.35
N PHE A 161 1.05 14.40 5.53
CA PHE A 161 0.94 15.76 6.05
C PHE A 161 1.70 16.76 5.17
N GLN A 162 0.96 17.71 4.57
CA GLN A 162 1.51 18.75 3.69
C GLN A 162 2.44 18.22 2.59
N ARG A 163 2.23 16.99 2.12
CA ARG A 163 3.14 16.23 1.25
C ARG A 163 3.59 16.99 0.00
N ASN A 164 2.77 17.93 -0.53
CA ASN A 164 3.12 18.73 -1.71
C ASN A 164 4.08 19.90 -1.42
N SER A 165 4.39 20.20 -0.16
CA SER A 165 5.14 21.41 0.21
C SER A 165 6.17 21.19 1.31
N ILE A 166 6.01 20.15 2.14
CA ILE A 166 6.90 19.89 3.26
C ILE A 166 8.30 19.52 2.78
N SER A 167 9.33 19.92 3.53
CA SER A 167 10.71 19.52 3.29
C SER A 167 11.13 18.45 4.29
N SER A 168 11.52 17.28 3.80
CA SER A 168 12.16 16.22 4.56
C SER A 168 13.65 16.57 4.75
N GLU A 169 14.05 16.83 5.99
CA GLU A 169 15.39 17.29 6.36
C GLU A 169 16.19 16.13 6.95
N LEU A 170 17.23 15.66 6.25
CA LEU A 170 18.02 14.51 6.66
C LEU A 170 19.48 14.58 6.16
N THR A 171 20.36 13.84 6.86
CA THR A 171 21.76 13.68 6.45
C THR A 171 21.89 12.74 5.25
N GLU A 172 23.00 12.85 4.51
CA GLU A 172 23.31 11.94 3.41
C GLU A 172 23.41 10.49 3.90
N ARG A 173 24.05 10.25 5.04
CA ARG A 173 24.12 8.93 5.68
C ARG A 173 22.73 8.33 5.90
N THR A 174 21.81 9.10 6.46
CA THR A 174 20.41 8.64 6.69
C THR A 174 19.72 8.30 5.37
N LEU A 175 19.89 9.15 4.37
CA LEU A 175 19.35 8.93 3.03
C LEU A 175 19.90 7.64 2.42
N ARG A 176 21.24 7.43 2.49
CA ARG A 176 21.96 6.29 1.91
C ARG A 176 21.69 4.95 2.60
N GLU A 177 21.60 4.95 3.94
CA GLU A 177 21.46 3.72 4.71
C GLU A 177 20.01 3.26 4.87
N ILE A 178 19.02 4.18 4.81
CA ILE A 178 17.62 3.88 5.12
C ILE A 178 16.69 4.06 3.91
N TYR A 179 16.71 5.20 3.22
CA TYR A 179 15.67 5.55 2.25
C TYR A 179 16.02 5.17 0.81
N LEU A 180 17.28 5.19 0.44
CA LEU A 180 17.74 4.82 -0.91
C LEU A 180 17.82 3.31 -1.18
N PRO A 181 18.11 2.39 -0.24
CA PRO A 181 18.36 0.99 -0.56
C PRO A 181 17.25 0.28 -1.33
N PRO A 182 15.93 0.50 -1.09
CA PRO A 182 14.89 -0.10 -1.91
C PRO A 182 14.94 0.34 -3.38
N PHE A 183 15.27 1.60 -3.62
CA PHE A 183 15.40 2.15 -4.98
C PHE A 183 16.70 1.69 -5.65
N GLU A 184 17.82 1.64 -4.91
CA GLU A 184 19.09 1.10 -5.42
C GLU A 184 18.88 -0.36 -5.88
N ALA A 185 18.24 -1.18 -5.06
CA ALA A 185 17.94 -2.57 -5.40
C ALA A 185 16.97 -2.69 -6.60
N ALA A 186 15.95 -1.86 -6.66
CA ALA A 186 15.02 -1.81 -7.79
C ALA A 186 15.74 -1.52 -9.11
N VAL A 187 16.69 -0.58 -9.10
CA VAL A 187 17.48 -0.22 -10.29
C VAL A 187 18.56 -1.26 -10.60
N LYS A 188 19.42 -1.57 -9.60
CA LYS A 188 20.62 -2.41 -9.84
C LYS A 188 20.29 -3.89 -10.00
N LEU A 189 19.32 -4.43 -9.21
CA LEU A 189 19.02 -5.87 -9.15
C LEU A 189 17.79 -6.27 -9.96
N ALA A 190 16.77 -5.42 -10.03
CA ALA A 190 15.53 -5.71 -10.76
C ALA A 190 15.43 -5.00 -12.11
N LYS A 191 16.30 -4.01 -12.39
CA LYS A 191 16.30 -3.24 -13.64
C LYS A 191 14.92 -2.63 -13.91
N THR A 192 14.36 -1.94 -12.91
CA THR A 192 13.04 -1.30 -13.04
C THR A 192 12.96 -0.38 -14.26
N TRP A 193 11.81 -0.39 -14.95
CA TRP A 193 11.62 0.45 -16.14
C TRP A 193 11.18 1.87 -15.79
N GLY A 194 10.54 2.05 -14.63
CA GLY A 194 10.07 3.34 -14.17
C GLY A 194 10.48 3.62 -12.73
N VAL A 195 10.67 4.90 -12.45
CA VAL A 195 10.77 5.49 -11.12
C VAL A 195 9.81 6.67 -11.08
N MET A 196 9.05 6.83 -9.99
CA MET A 196 8.18 7.99 -9.78
C MET A 196 8.77 8.87 -8.69
N SER A 197 8.97 10.18 -8.99
CA SER A 197 9.40 11.14 -7.99
C SER A 197 8.31 11.39 -6.96
N SER A 198 8.70 11.74 -5.74
CA SER A 198 7.75 12.10 -4.68
C SER A 198 7.34 13.57 -4.76
N TYR A 199 6.29 13.94 -4.02
CA TYR A 199 5.79 15.32 -3.95
C TYR A 199 6.64 16.26 -3.11
N ASN A 200 7.22 15.74 -2.03
CA ASN A 200 7.89 16.52 -0.99
C ASN A 200 9.24 17.09 -1.44
N LYS A 201 9.74 18.01 -0.66
CA LYS A 201 11.12 18.48 -0.80
C LYS A 201 12.07 17.59 -0.02
N ILE A 202 13.31 17.53 -0.48
CA ILE A 202 14.45 16.94 0.23
C ILE A 202 15.46 18.05 0.48
N ASN A 203 15.72 18.34 1.76
CA ASN A 203 16.64 19.40 2.17
C ASN A 203 16.37 20.73 1.44
N GLY A 204 15.09 21.11 1.32
CA GLY A 204 14.64 22.35 0.72
C GLY A 204 14.35 22.34 -0.78
N VAL A 205 14.72 21.28 -1.52
CA VAL A 205 14.53 21.16 -2.96
C VAL A 205 13.46 20.12 -3.29
N HIS A 206 12.49 20.44 -4.14
CA HIS A 206 11.48 19.48 -4.58
C HIS A 206 12.13 18.24 -5.20
N ALA A 207 11.58 17.06 -4.94
CA ALA A 207 12.16 15.80 -5.38
C ALA A 207 12.28 15.73 -6.92
N ASP A 208 11.32 16.25 -7.66
CA ASP A 208 11.31 16.33 -9.12
C ASP A 208 12.32 17.33 -9.73
N GLU A 209 12.93 18.16 -8.90
CA GLU A 209 13.93 19.19 -9.30
C GLU A 209 15.31 18.97 -8.68
N ASN A 210 15.49 17.91 -7.88
CA ASN A 210 16.72 17.69 -7.15
C ASN A 210 17.80 17.02 -8.02
N ALA A 211 18.72 17.81 -8.56
CA ALA A 211 19.77 17.33 -9.49
C ALA A 211 20.65 16.24 -8.87
N GLU A 212 21.01 16.37 -7.59
CA GLU A 212 21.84 15.38 -6.89
C GLU A 212 21.15 14.02 -6.83
N LEU A 213 19.86 14.00 -6.48
CA LEU A 213 19.08 12.78 -6.41
C LEU A 213 18.82 12.18 -7.79
N LEU A 214 18.34 13.00 -8.73
CA LEU A 214 17.85 12.51 -10.01
C LEU A 214 18.99 12.20 -10.99
N GLN A 215 19.92 13.15 -11.21
CA GLN A 215 21.06 12.94 -12.08
C GLN A 215 22.21 12.24 -11.38
N GLY A 216 22.59 12.75 -10.19
CA GLY A 216 23.75 12.24 -9.47
C GLY A 216 23.58 10.79 -9.02
N ILE A 217 22.60 10.52 -8.19
CA ILE A 217 22.41 9.21 -7.56
C ILE A 217 21.65 8.27 -8.49
N LEU A 218 20.42 8.62 -8.89
CA LEU A 218 19.55 7.69 -9.62
C LEU A 218 20.11 7.34 -10.99
N LYS A 219 20.38 8.35 -11.84
CA LYS A 219 20.79 8.09 -13.23
C LYS A 219 22.26 7.72 -13.36
N ASN A 220 23.17 8.47 -12.71
CA ASN A 220 24.62 8.25 -12.88
C ASN A 220 25.15 7.14 -11.97
N GLU A 221 24.97 7.24 -10.65
CA GLU A 221 25.56 6.27 -9.70
C GLU A 221 24.88 4.90 -9.78
N TYR A 222 23.53 4.86 -9.85
CA TYR A 222 22.81 3.58 -9.94
C TYR A 222 22.71 3.07 -11.38
N GLY A 223 22.94 3.92 -12.38
CA GLY A 223 22.86 3.57 -13.80
C GLY A 223 21.41 3.33 -14.26
N PHE A 224 20.47 4.11 -13.75
CA PHE A 224 19.07 3.99 -14.15
C PHE A 224 18.88 4.41 -15.61
N ASP A 225 18.40 3.50 -16.44
CA ASP A 225 18.19 3.67 -17.88
C ASP A 225 16.71 3.70 -18.30
N GLY A 226 15.79 3.64 -17.34
CA GLY A 226 14.35 3.73 -17.55
C GLY A 226 13.82 5.16 -17.55
N ILE A 227 12.50 5.33 -17.37
CA ILE A 227 11.81 6.61 -17.33
C ILE A 227 11.61 7.09 -15.89
N LEU A 228 12.02 8.32 -15.61
CA LEU A 228 11.68 9.02 -14.37
C LEU A 228 10.45 9.89 -14.61
N MET A 229 9.33 9.54 -13.99
CA MET A 229 8.09 10.32 -14.09
C MET A 229 7.79 11.07 -12.79
N SER A 230 7.04 12.16 -12.89
CA SER A 230 6.47 12.81 -11.71
C SER A 230 5.35 11.97 -11.12
N ASP A 231 5.11 12.11 -9.83
CA ASP A 231 3.79 11.78 -9.27
C ASP A 231 2.72 12.71 -9.90
N TRP A 232 1.44 12.36 -9.78
CA TRP A 232 0.34 13.08 -10.42
C TRP A 232 0.27 14.53 -9.95
N THR A 233 0.51 15.48 -10.86
CA THR A 233 0.66 16.92 -10.60
C THR A 233 1.88 17.31 -9.77
N GLY A 234 2.83 16.41 -9.58
CA GLY A 234 4.03 16.61 -8.76
C GLY A 234 5.18 17.32 -9.45
N THR A 235 5.02 17.76 -10.71
CA THR A 235 6.01 18.60 -11.38
C THR A 235 5.88 20.05 -10.90
N ASN A 236 7.00 20.67 -10.51
CA ASN A 236 7.01 21.99 -9.87
C ASN A 236 7.55 23.12 -10.77
N SER A 237 8.30 22.82 -11.84
CA SER A 237 8.79 23.82 -12.80
C SER A 237 9.04 23.24 -14.18
N THR A 238 9.19 24.17 -15.16
CA THR A 238 9.59 23.85 -16.53
C THR A 238 11.11 23.65 -16.64
N VAL A 239 11.90 24.62 -16.17
CA VAL A 239 13.36 24.68 -16.41
C VAL A 239 14.12 23.73 -15.49
N ASN A 240 13.92 23.84 -14.17
CA ASN A 240 14.68 23.04 -13.20
C ASN A 240 14.35 21.55 -13.35
N ALA A 241 13.06 21.19 -13.40
CA ALA A 241 12.66 19.80 -13.54
C ALA A 241 13.24 19.16 -14.82
N ALA A 242 13.23 19.87 -15.96
CA ALA A 242 13.81 19.36 -17.20
C ALA A 242 15.34 19.23 -17.14
N ASN A 243 16.05 20.28 -16.71
CA ASN A 243 17.51 20.25 -16.61
C ASN A 243 18.03 19.25 -15.59
N ASN A 244 17.27 19.02 -14.50
CA ASN A 244 17.68 18.17 -13.38
C ASN A 244 17.24 16.72 -13.51
N GLY A 245 16.54 16.37 -14.62
CA GLY A 245 16.41 14.98 -15.02
C GLY A 245 15.02 14.36 -14.89
N LEU A 246 13.96 15.13 -14.68
CA LEU A 246 12.60 14.62 -14.79
C LEU A 246 12.26 14.37 -16.25
N ASP A 247 11.98 13.12 -16.62
CA ASP A 247 11.76 12.72 -18.00
C ASP A 247 10.30 12.90 -18.45
N LEU A 248 9.33 12.64 -17.59
CA LEU A 248 7.90 12.63 -17.92
C LEU A 248 7.06 13.34 -16.85
N GLU A 249 6.29 14.34 -17.25
CA GLU A 249 5.26 14.98 -16.44
C GLU A 249 3.93 14.24 -16.57
N MET A 250 3.34 13.84 -15.44
CA MET A 250 1.99 13.24 -15.36
C MET A 250 1.11 14.00 -14.36
N PRO A 251 -0.20 14.03 -14.54
CA PRO A 251 -0.96 13.59 -15.72
C PRO A 251 -0.98 14.64 -16.83
N GLY A 252 -1.53 14.27 -18.00
CA GLY A 252 -1.95 15.25 -19.01
C GLY A 252 -3.32 15.87 -18.69
N PRO A 253 -3.65 17.04 -19.28
CA PRO A 253 -2.76 17.84 -20.15
C PRO A 253 -1.62 18.50 -19.38
N THR A 254 -0.48 18.67 -20.03
CA THR A 254 0.73 19.24 -19.42
C THR A 254 0.52 20.64 -18.86
N ARG A 255 1.17 20.92 -17.73
CA ARG A 255 1.18 22.23 -17.05
C ARG A 255 2.54 22.93 -17.22
N TRP A 256 3.63 22.16 -17.28
CA TRP A 256 5.01 22.64 -17.24
C TRP A 256 5.83 22.32 -18.48
N ARG A 257 5.31 21.43 -19.36
CA ARG A 257 5.92 21.06 -20.64
C ARG A 257 5.26 21.85 -21.78
N GLY A 258 5.15 21.29 -22.96
CA GLY A 258 4.54 21.94 -24.13
C GLY A 258 5.28 23.20 -24.56
N GLU A 259 4.53 24.25 -24.94
CA GLU A 259 5.10 25.51 -25.47
C GLU A 259 6.08 26.19 -24.50
N ALA A 260 5.85 26.08 -23.16
CA ALA A 260 6.74 26.67 -22.18
C ALA A 260 8.14 26.04 -22.22
N LEU A 261 8.21 24.71 -22.38
CA LEU A 261 9.48 23.98 -22.45
C LEU A 261 10.16 24.19 -23.81
N VAL A 262 9.41 24.19 -24.91
CA VAL A 262 9.96 24.54 -26.25
C VAL A 262 10.64 25.89 -26.19
N LYS A 263 9.96 26.93 -25.68
CA LYS A 263 10.51 28.26 -25.52
C LYS A 263 11.76 28.27 -24.62
N ALA A 264 11.78 27.54 -23.52
CA ALA A 264 12.93 27.49 -22.64
C ALA A 264 14.17 26.86 -23.32
N VAL A 265 13.97 25.91 -24.23
CA VAL A 265 15.05 25.38 -25.08
C VAL A 265 15.54 26.40 -26.10
N GLU A 266 14.62 27.08 -26.78
CA GLU A 266 14.94 28.13 -27.77
C GLU A 266 15.72 29.32 -27.17
N THR A 267 15.43 29.63 -25.88
CA THR A 267 16.15 30.68 -25.14
C THR A 267 17.39 30.17 -24.42
N ALA A 268 17.74 28.88 -24.58
CA ALA A 268 18.89 28.23 -23.99
C ALA A 268 18.84 28.17 -22.42
N GLU A 269 17.66 28.30 -21.83
CA GLU A 269 17.43 28.06 -20.39
C GLU A 269 17.41 26.56 -20.08
N VAL A 270 16.97 25.73 -21.03
CA VAL A 270 17.01 24.27 -20.97
C VAL A 270 17.93 23.74 -22.08
N LYS A 271 18.78 22.78 -21.71
CA LYS A 271 19.71 22.15 -22.64
C LYS A 271 18.98 21.16 -23.55
N LEU A 272 19.27 21.24 -24.87
CA LEU A 272 18.67 20.30 -25.83
C LEU A 272 18.99 18.83 -25.50
N GLU A 273 20.20 18.56 -24.96
CA GLU A 273 20.64 17.23 -24.55
C GLU A 273 19.74 16.64 -23.46
N ALA A 274 19.18 17.47 -22.57
CA ALA A 274 18.25 17.00 -21.53
C ALA A 274 16.91 16.54 -22.17
N ILE A 275 16.44 17.25 -23.19
CA ILE A 275 15.24 16.89 -23.93
C ILE A 275 15.47 15.62 -24.76
N ASP A 276 16.63 15.52 -25.43
CA ASP A 276 16.99 14.34 -26.22
C ASP A 276 17.09 13.09 -25.34
N GLU A 277 17.66 13.21 -24.14
CA GLU A 277 17.77 12.08 -23.22
C GLU A 277 16.40 11.63 -22.69
N ALA A 278 15.54 12.57 -22.30
CA ALA A 278 14.17 12.24 -21.83
C ALA A 278 13.34 11.58 -22.94
N ALA A 279 13.38 12.13 -24.16
CA ALA A 279 12.69 11.52 -25.32
C ALA A 279 13.26 10.14 -25.65
N ARG A 280 14.58 9.95 -25.60
CA ARG A 280 15.24 8.64 -25.78
C ARG A 280 14.74 7.63 -24.76
N ARG A 281 14.66 8.00 -23.49
CA ARG A 281 14.15 7.12 -22.40
C ARG A 281 12.70 6.73 -22.64
N MET A 282 11.85 7.67 -23.05
CA MET A 282 10.48 7.36 -23.43
C MET A 282 10.41 6.36 -24.59
N LEU A 283 11.16 6.57 -25.66
CA LEU A 283 11.23 5.65 -26.81
C LEU A 283 11.69 4.26 -26.39
N ARG A 284 12.67 4.14 -25.45
CA ARG A 284 13.11 2.86 -24.89
C ARG A 284 11.99 2.14 -24.15
N ILE A 285 11.17 2.85 -23.37
CA ILE A 285 10.03 2.24 -22.67
C ILE A 285 8.99 1.73 -23.66
N ILE A 286 8.66 2.51 -24.68
CA ILE A 286 7.77 2.10 -25.77
C ILE A 286 8.31 0.83 -26.45
N GLU A 287 9.61 0.78 -26.75
CA GLU A 287 10.28 -0.37 -27.34
C GLU A 287 10.27 -1.61 -26.41
N ARG A 288 10.60 -1.43 -25.12
CA ARG A 288 10.65 -2.50 -24.13
C ARG A 288 9.28 -3.13 -23.90
N SER A 289 8.23 -2.33 -23.87
CA SER A 289 6.85 -2.79 -23.69
C SER A 289 6.30 -3.55 -24.91
N GLY A 290 6.93 -3.41 -26.08
CA GLY A 290 6.45 -3.94 -27.34
C GLY A 290 5.27 -3.18 -27.94
N ALA A 291 5.04 -1.94 -27.48
CA ALA A 291 3.91 -1.12 -27.94
C ALA A 291 4.05 -0.70 -29.40
N PHE A 292 5.26 -0.68 -29.98
CA PHE A 292 5.45 -0.46 -31.41
C PHE A 292 4.84 -1.57 -32.27
N GLU A 293 4.92 -2.84 -31.83
CA GLU A 293 4.38 -3.99 -32.54
C GLU A 293 2.91 -4.27 -32.18
N GLN A 294 2.55 -3.98 -30.94
CA GLN A 294 1.21 -4.24 -30.38
C GLN A 294 0.73 -3.03 -29.58
N PRO A 295 0.37 -1.93 -30.26
CA PRO A 295 -0.23 -0.81 -29.57
C PRO A 295 -1.55 -1.26 -28.94
N HIS A 296 -1.81 -0.82 -27.71
CA HIS A 296 -3.07 -1.15 -27.05
C HIS A 296 -4.23 -0.38 -27.70
N THR A 297 -5.21 -1.09 -28.21
CA THR A 297 -6.41 -0.54 -28.83
C THR A 297 -7.71 -1.16 -28.32
N GLU A 298 -7.60 -2.23 -27.52
CA GLU A 298 -8.75 -2.97 -27.04
C GLU A 298 -9.32 -2.36 -25.76
N PRO A 299 -10.62 -2.42 -25.53
CA PRO A 299 -11.24 -2.00 -24.27
C PRO A 299 -10.69 -2.80 -23.09
N GLU A 300 -10.67 -2.18 -21.92
CA GLU A 300 -10.32 -2.86 -20.67
C GLU A 300 -11.22 -4.06 -20.41
N GLN A 301 -10.65 -5.13 -19.89
CA GLN A 301 -11.33 -6.39 -19.64
C GLN A 301 -11.29 -6.76 -18.14
N ALA A 302 -12.38 -7.37 -17.67
CA ALA A 302 -12.46 -8.02 -16.36
C ALA A 302 -12.27 -9.53 -16.54
N ILE A 303 -11.10 -10.04 -16.26
CA ILE A 303 -10.78 -11.46 -16.38
C ILE A 303 -10.45 -12.03 -15.01
N ASP A 304 -11.42 -12.70 -14.41
CA ASP A 304 -11.28 -13.32 -13.09
C ASP A 304 -10.68 -14.73 -13.22
N ARG A 305 -9.35 -14.84 -13.04
CA ARG A 305 -8.59 -16.08 -13.23
C ARG A 305 -8.58 -16.93 -11.95
N PRO A 306 -8.90 -18.25 -12.05
CA PRO A 306 -8.83 -19.17 -10.91
C PRO A 306 -7.44 -19.23 -10.26
N GLU A 307 -6.37 -19.17 -11.07
CA GLU A 307 -4.99 -19.16 -10.60
C GLU A 307 -4.65 -17.90 -9.78
N HIS A 308 -5.20 -16.74 -10.16
CA HIS A 308 -5.06 -15.52 -9.35
C HIS A 308 -5.82 -15.63 -8.03
N ARG A 309 -7.02 -16.21 -8.02
CA ARG A 309 -7.77 -16.46 -6.78
C ARG A 309 -6.97 -17.33 -5.81
N ALA A 310 -6.40 -18.43 -6.29
CA ALA A 310 -5.58 -19.33 -5.48
C ALA A 310 -4.31 -18.63 -4.96
N LEU A 311 -3.64 -17.83 -5.81
CA LEU A 311 -2.45 -17.08 -5.42
C LEU A 311 -2.76 -15.99 -4.39
N ILE A 312 -3.87 -15.26 -4.54
CA ILE A 312 -4.34 -14.24 -3.58
C ILE A 312 -4.57 -14.89 -2.21
N ARG A 313 -5.33 -16.00 -2.17
CA ARG A 313 -5.60 -16.74 -0.93
C ARG A 313 -4.33 -17.22 -0.26
N LYS A 314 -3.39 -17.78 -1.03
CA LYS A 314 -2.08 -18.21 -0.53
C LYS A 314 -1.27 -17.03 0.00
N ALA A 315 -1.12 -15.97 -0.76
CA ALA A 315 -0.32 -14.81 -0.38
C ALA A 315 -0.90 -14.11 0.87
N ALA A 316 -2.23 -14.04 0.98
CA ALA A 316 -2.91 -13.54 2.16
C ALA A 316 -2.65 -14.40 3.39
N SER A 317 -2.81 -15.71 3.28
CA SER A 317 -2.57 -16.63 4.41
C SER A 317 -1.10 -16.65 4.85
N ASP A 318 -0.16 -16.66 3.91
CA ASP A 318 1.29 -16.67 4.19
C ASP A 318 1.78 -15.33 4.79
N GLY A 319 1.06 -14.23 4.54
CA GLY A 319 1.35 -12.91 5.10
C GLY A 319 0.72 -12.65 6.47
N MET A 320 -0.28 -13.41 6.90
CA MET A 320 -0.89 -13.24 8.22
C MET A 320 0.05 -13.63 9.34
N VAL A 321 0.07 -12.83 10.40
CA VAL A 321 0.98 -13.03 11.53
C VAL A 321 0.19 -13.45 12.78
N LEU A 322 0.53 -14.60 13.32
CA LEU A 322 0.01 -15.06 14.61
C LEU A 322 0.78 -14.36 15.74
N LEU A 323 0.12 -13.44 16.46
CA LEU A 323 0.74 -12.63 17.50
C LEU A 323 0.62 -13.25 18.89
N LYS A 324 -0.47 -13.97 19.16
CA LYS A 324 -0.72 -14.67 20.44
C LYS A 324 -1.48 -15.95 20.21
N ASN A 325 -1.12 -17.02 20.95
CA ASN A 325 -1.80 -18.32 20.90
C ASN A 325 -1.70 -19.03 22.26
N THR A 326 -2.38 -18.51 23.26
CA THR A 326 -2.39 -19.05 24.62
C THR A 326 -3.10 -20.41 24.64
N ASN A 327 -2.50 -21.38 25.31
CA ASN A 327 -3.03 -22.75 25.44
C ASN A 327 -3.34 -23.45 24.12
N ASN A 328 -2.69 -23.02 23.04
CA ASN A 328 -2.94 -23.52 21.69
C ASN A 328 -4.43 -23.45 21.30
N ILE A 329 -5.09 -22.31 21.60
CA ILE A 329 -6.49 -22.09 21.21
C ILE A 329 -6.67 -22.20 19.69
N LEU A 330 -5.63 -21.87 18.92
CA LEU A 330 -5.55 -22.07 17.49
C LEU A 330 -4.54 -23.16 17.15
N PRO A 331 -4.78 -23.95 16.09
CA PRO A 331 -5.94 -23.88 15.21
C PRO A 331 -7.19 -24.43 15.89
N LEU A 332 -8.35 -23.91 15.48
CA LEU A 332 -9.65 -24.40 15.95
C LEU A 332 -9.92 -25.79 15.43
N GLU A 333 -10.37 -26.68 16.31
CA GLU A 333 -10.77 -28.05 15.94
C GLU A 333 -12.28 -28.09 15.70
N LYS A 334 -12.70 -28.03 14.44
CA LYS A 334 -14.11 -27.96 14.01
C LYS A 334 -15.01 -28.99 14.73
N ASP A 335 -14.52 -30.22 14.81
CA ASP A 335 -15.31 -31.35 15.36
C ASP A 335 -15.54 -31.25 16.88
N LYS A 336 -14.83 -30.36 17.57
CA LYS A 336 -14.98 -30.09 18.99
C LYS A 336 -15.90 -28.91 19.31
N LEU A 337 -16.30 -28.13 18.27
CA LEU A 337 -17.09 -26.91 18.41
C LEU A 337 -18.57 -27.18 18.13
N LYS A 338 -19.44 -26.60 18.95
CA LYS A 338 -20.88 -26.55 18.74
C LYS A 338 -21.37 -25.16 18.33
N SER A 339 -20.67 -24.13 18.82
CA SER A 339 -21.07 -22.75 18.59
C SER A 339 -19.87 -21.81 18.50
N ILE A 340 -19.96 -20.82 17.62
CA ILE A 340 -18.98 -19.73 17.46
C ILE A 340 -19.72 -18.39 17.48
N ALA A 341 -19.28 -17.48 18.34
CA ALA A 341 -19.70 -16.09 18.28
C ALA A 341 -18.81 -15.32 17.31
N LEU A 342 -19.40 -14.71 16.29
CA LEU A 342 -18.75 -13.80 15.34
C LEU A 342 -19.10 -12.38 15.73
N ILE A 343 -18.12 -11.60 16.17
CA ILE A 343 -18.33 -10.27 16.74
C ILE A 343 -17.46 -9.26 16.05
N GLY A 344 -18.00 -8.06 15.84
CA GLY A 344 -17.26 -6.91 15.35
C GLY A 344 -17.70 -6.41 13.98
N PRO A 345 -17.25 -5.18 13.62
CA PRO A 345 -17.64 -4.50 12.39
C PRO A 345 -17.16 -5.19 11.12
N ASN A 346 -16.01 -5.89 11.20
CA ASN A 346 -15.37 -6.50 10.03
C ASN A 346 -15.84 -7.94 9.73
N VAL A 347 -16.83 -8.47 10.46
CA VAL A 347 -17.38 -9.82 10.22
C VAL A 347 -18.08 -9.93 8.89
N LYS A 348 -19.01 -8.99 8.61
CA LYS A 348 -19.83 -8.96 7.39
C LYS A 348 -19.38 -7.92 6.37
N THR A 349 -18.38 -7.10 6.73
CA THR A 349 -17.80 -6.09 5.85
C THR A 349 -16.29 -6.33 5.82
N ALA A 350 -15.83 -7.07 4.81
CA ALA A 350 -14.41 -7.38 4.67
C ALA A 350 -13.60 -6.12 4.36
N GLN A 351 -12.53 -5.91 5.09
CA GLN A 351 -11.55 -4.87 4.81
C GLN A 351 -10.42 -5.49 3.98
N ILE A 352 -10.38 -5.18 2.70
CA ILE A 352 -9.51 -5.88 1.74
C ILE A 352 -8.31 -5.05 1.28
N MET A 353 -8.36 -3.72 1.44
CA MET A 353 -7.34 -2.77 1.02
C MET A 353 -7.51 -1.44 1.77
N GLY A 354 -6.49 -0.58 1.72
CA GLY A 354 -6.58 0.81 2.17
C GLY A 354 -7.21 1.73 1.12
N GLY A 355 -7.22 3.03 1.39
CA GLY A 355 -7.80 4.06 0.53
C GLY A 355 -6.80 4.70 -0.43
N GLY A 356 -7.29 5.59 -1.29
CA GLY A 356 -6.48 6.39 -2.21
C GLY A 356 -6.20 5.73 -3.56
N SER A 357 -5.05 6.05 -4.15
CA SER A 357 -4.66 5.56 -5.48
C SER A 357 -4.46 4.04 -5.55
N ALA A 358 -4.18 3.40 -4.42
CA ALA A 358 -4.05 1.95 -4.32
C ALA A 358 -5.37 1.17 -4.42
N GLN A 359 -6.52 1.85 -4.40
CA GLN A 359 -7.83 1.19 -4.48
C GLN A 359 -8.09 0.58 -5.86
N VAL A 360 -8.70 -0.60 -5.85
CA VAL A 360 -9.17 -1.29 -7.06
C VAL A 360 -10.61 -1.79 -6.87
N SER A 361 -11.36 -1.91 -7.97
CA SER A 361 -12.64 -2.60 -7.96
C SER A 361 -12.40 -4.09 -8.07
N ALA A 362 -12.48 -4.82 -6.95
CA ALA A 362 -12.26 -6.26 -6.92
C ALA A 362 -13.32 -7.02 -7.72
N HIS A 363 -12.96 -8.16 -8.33
CA HIS A 363 -13.93 -9.02 -9.04
C HIS A 363 -15.04 -9.48 -8.11
N TYR A 364 -14.71 -9.79 -6.88
CA TYR A 364 -15.61 -10.18 -5.78
C TYR A 364 -14.89 -9.99 -4.44
N VAL A 365 -15.62 -10.12 -3.36
CA VAL A 365 -15.06 -10.09 -2.00
C VAL A 365 -15.71 -11.21 -1.19
N ILE A 366 -14.89 -12.03 -0.54
CA ILE A 366 -15.36 -13.03 0.43
C ILE A 366 -15.23 -12.46 1.83
N THR A 367 -16.34 -12.31 2.52
CA THR A 367 -16.36 -11.84 3.91
C THR A 367 -15.94 -12.95 4.89
N PRO A 368 -15.43 -12.61 6.08
CA PRO A 368 -15.22 -13.59 7.14
C PRO A 368 -16.47 -14.40 7.47
N PHE A 369 -17.64 -13.77 7.51
CA PHE A 369 -18.92 -14.44 7.78
C PHE A 369 -19.24 -15.54 6.76
N GLU A 370 -19.14 -15.22 5.46
CA GLU A 370 -19.43 -16.16 4.37
C GLU A 370 -18.49 -17.35 4.37
N SER A 371 -17.19 -17.08 4.53
CA SER A 371 -16.19 -18.14 4.56
C SER A 371 -16.37 -19.04 5.78
N LEU A 372 -16.50 -18.49 6.98
CA LEU A 372 -16.70 -19.26 8.19
C LEU A 372 -17.97 -20.11 8.12
N LYS A 373 -19.06 -19.56 7.62
CA LYS A 373 -20.30 -20.30 7.37
C LYS A 373 -20.06 -21.51 6.45
N THR A 374 -19.27 -21.32 5.41
CA THR A 374 -18.92 -22.40 4.47
C THR A 374 -18.03 -23.47 5.13
N VAL A 375 -17.01 -23.04 5.89
CA VAL A 375 -16.07 -23.96 6.54
C VAL A 375 -16.72 -24.80 7.61
N VAL A 376 -17.54 -24.22 8.48
CA VAL A 376 -18.14 -24.95 9.59
C VAL A 376 -19.43 -25.72 9.19
N GLY A 377 -20.10 -25.28 8.11
CA GLY A 377 -21.35 -25.86 7.64
C GLY A 377 -22.48 -25.73 8.68
N GLU A 378 -23.42 -26.67 8.69
CA GLU A 378 -24.56 -26.69 9.63
C GLU A 378 -24.23 -27.34 10.97
N ALA A 379 -23.05 -27.95 11.11
CA ALA A 379 -22.64 -28.67 12.32
C ALA A 379 -22.32 -27.74 13.50
N VAL A 380 -21.93 -26.50 13.23
CA VAL A 380 -21.57 -25.51 14.23
C VAL A 380 -22.50 -24.29 14.10
N GLN A 381 -23.13 -23.90 15.19
CA GLN A 381 -24.00 -22.74 15.24
C GLN A 381 -23.17 -21.46 15.18
N LEU A 382 -23.43 -20.58 14.20
CA LEU A 382 -22.82 -19.27 14.12
C LEU A 382 -23.79 -18.19 14.63
N GLY A 383 -23.38 -17.46 15.67
CA GLY A 383 -24.04 -16.25 16.14
C GLY A 383 -23.28 -15.01 15.63
N TYR A 384 -23.99 -13.91 15.41
CA TYR A 384 -23.37 -12.64 14.95
C TYR A 384 -23.92 -11.45 15.72
N GLU A 385 -23.03 -10.58 16.20
CA GLU A 385 -23.32 -9.26 16.72
C GLU A 385 -22.24 -8.27 16.26
N ILE A 386 -22.67 -7.08 15.80
CA ILE A 386 -21.72 -6.06 15.34
C ILE A 386 -20.93 -5.46 16.51
N GLY A 387 -21.57 -5.29 17.67
CA GLY A 387 -20.99 -4.72 18.88
C GLY A 387 -20.70 -3.21 18.80
N CYS A 388 -19.94 -2.78 17.81
CA CYS A 388 -19.63 -1.38 17.56
C CYS A 388 -19.36 -1.13 16.06
N THR A 389 -19.03 0.11 15.71
CA THR A 389 -18.61 0.53 14.36
C THR A 389 -17.09 0.74 14.28
N ASN A 390 -16.60 1.06 13.07
CA ASN A 390 -15.21 1.48 12.82
C ASN A 390 -15.13 2.56 11.74
N HIS A 391 -16.16 3.40 11.61
CA HIS A 391 -16.27 4.35 10.51
C HIS A 391 -15.56 5.68 10.84
N LYS A 392 -14.70 6.17 9.94
CA LYS A 392 -14.19 7.54 9.96
C LYS A 392 -15.21 8.49 9.33
N ILE A 393 -15.79 8.05 8.22
CA ILE A 393 -16.96 8.63 7.56
C ILE A 393 -18.00 7.53 7.38
N LEU A 394 -19.30 7.85 7.33
CA LEU A 394 -20.32 6.83 7.21
C LEU A 394 -20.11 5.97 5.95
N PRO A 395 -20.38 4.66 6.04
CA PRO A 395 -20.25 3.76 4.90
C PRO A 395 -21.05 4.28 3.72
N LYS A 396 -20.48 4.18 2.51
CA LYS A 396 -21.23 4.56 1.31
C LYS A 396 -22.50 3.72 1.17
N LEU A 397 -23.58 4.36 0.75
CA LEU A 397 -24.83 3.67 0.47
C LEU A 397 -24.67 2.84 -0.82
N GLU A 398 -24.73 1.53 -0.69
CA GLU A 398 -24.62 0.61 -1.83
C GLU A 398 -25.96 0.41 -2.53
N ALA A 399 -25.94 0.19 -3.84
CA ALA A 399 -27.16 -0.01 -4.63
C ALA A 399 -28.00 -1.19 -4.14
N ARG A 400 -27.38 -2.25 -3.59
CA ARG A 400 -28.11 -3.39 -3.00
C ARG A 400 -29.01 -3.02 -1.82
N ALA A 401 -28.77 -1.85 -1.20
CA ALA A 401 -29.59 -1.35 -0.09
C ALA A 401 -30.76 -0.48 -0.57
N VAL A 402 -30.83 -0.16 -1.86
CA VAL A 402 -31.95 0.60 -2.45
C VAL A 402 -32.82 -0.28 -3.34
N ASN A 403 -34.07 0.13 -3.54
CA ASN A 403 -35.01 -0.60 -4.36
C ASN A 403 -34.53 -0.62 -5.83
N GLY A 404 -34.60 -1.79 -6.45
CA GLY A 404 -34.14 -1.97 -7.83
C GLY A 404 -32.61 -2.13 -7.96
N ASN A 405 -31.86 -2.15 -6.86
CA ASN A 405 -30.39 -2.35 -6.81
C ASN A 405 -29.61 -1.39 -7.73
N THR A 406 -30.07 -0.14 -7.86
CA THR A 406 -29.43 0.86 -8.70
C THR A 406 -29.79 2.27 -8.27
N PHE A 407 -28.87 3.21 -8.47
CA PHE A 407 -29.11 4.64 -8.41
C PHE A 407 -29.19 5.16 -9.84
N LYS A 408 -30.17 6.05 -10.12
CA LYS A 408 -30.21 6.82 -11.36
C LYS A 408 -29.40 8.09 -11.17
N LEU A 409 -28.41 8.32 -12.01
CA LEU A 409 -27.62 9.56 -12.07
C LEU A 409 -27.98 10.31 -13.35
N GLU A 410 -28.34 11.59 -13.23
CA GLU A 410 -28.69 12.50 -14.32
C GLU A 410 -27.76 13.71 -14.32
N TYR A 411 -27.24 14.12 -15.48
CA TYR A 411 -26.32 15.24 -15.65
C TYR A 411 -26.99 16.41 -16.40
N PHE A 412 -26.59 17.63 -16.02
CA PHE A 412 -27.07 18.90 -16.59
C PHE A 412 -25.88 19.81 -16.87
N ASN A 413 -25.89 20.56 -17.99
CA ASN A 413 -24.82 21.52 -18.35
C ASN A 413 -25.08 22.92 -17.74
N ASN A 414 -25.34 22.98 -16.45
CA ASN A 414 -25.47 24.18 -15.62
C ASN A 414 -25.30 23.82 -14.15
N HIS A 415 -25.19 24.81 -13.26
CA HIS A 415 -25.05 24.57 -11.81
C HIS A 415 -26.38 24.45 -11.06
N GLU A 416 -27.51 24.66 -11.71
CA GLU A 416 -28.88 24.80 -11.13
C GLU A 416 -29.72 23.54 -11.18
N LEU A 417 -29.24 22.44 -11.77
CA LEU A 417 -29.98 21.19 -12.03
C LEU A 417 -31.26 21.45 -12.84
N SER A 418 -31.21 22.44 -13.75
CA SER A 418 -32.29 22.88 -14.60
C SER A 418 -32.12 22.39 -16.03
N ASP A 419 -33.15 22.61 -16.86
CA ASP A 419 -33.20 22.22 -18.25
C ASP A 419 -33.29 20.69 -18.49
N GLU A 420 -33.00 20.25 -19.70
CA GLU A 420 -33.08 18.84 -20.08
C GLU A 420 -31.84 18.07 -19.56
N THR A 421 -32.08 16.83 -19.16
CA THR A 421 -31.00 15.89 -18.83
C THR A 421 -30.14 15.63 -20.06
N ILE A 422 -28.86 15.94 -19.98
CA ILE A 422 -27.89 15.75 -21.08
C ILE A 422 -27.50 14.29 -21.21
N HIS A 423 -27.24 13.65 -20.07
CA HIS A 423 -26.85 12.23 -19.99
C HIS A 423 -27.42 11.61 -18.73
N SER A 424 -27.72 10.32 -18.79
CA SER A 424 -28.11 9.56 -17.60
C SER A 424 -27.51 8.18 -17.61
N GLU A 425 -27.12 7.73 -16.43
CA GLU A 425 -26.54 6.40 -16.20
C GLU A 425 -27.02 5.81 -14.87
N ASN A 426 -26.70 4.53 -14.67
CA ASN A 426 -27.02 3.82 -13.45
C ASN A 426 -25.73 3.53 -12.66
N LEU A 427 -25.73 3.92 -11.38
CA LEU A 427 -24.63 3.63 -10.48
C LEU A 427 -24.96 2.48 -9.52
N LYS A 428 -23.91 1.75 -9.10
CA LYS A 428 -24.01 0.67 -8.12
C LYS A 428 -23.74 1.11 -6.68
N SER A 429 -23.37 2.37 -6.48
CA SER A 429 -23.16 2.96 -5.16
C SER A 429 -23.48 4.44 -5.14
N GLY A 430 -23.71 5.00 -3.96
CA GLY A 430 -23.90 6.43 -3.74
C GLY A 430 -22.59 7.25 -3.79
N GLU A 431 -21.58 6.77 -4.50
CA GLU A 431 -20.28 7.45 -4.61
C GLU A 431 -19.87 7.60 -6.06
N LEU A 432 -19.36 8.78 -6.39
CA LEU A 432 -18.86 9.14 -7.72
C LEU A 432 -17.54 9.90 -7.58
N LEU A 433 -16.58 9.57 -8.45
CA LEU A 433 -15.33 10.29 -8.61
C LEU A 433 -15.03 10.38 -10.11
N LEU A 434 -14.90 11.59 -10.63
CA LEU A 434 -14.72 11.87 -12.06
C LEU A 434 -13.43 12.67 -12.28
N PHE A 435 -12.53 12.12 -13.10
CA PHE A 435 -11.32 12.76 -13.56
C PHE A 435 -11.42 13.03 -15.06
N GLY A 436 -11.23 14.31 -15.46
CA GLY A 436 -11.19 14.69 -16.87
C GLY A 436 -12.55 14.65 -17.56
N GLU A 437 -12.78 13.71 -18.46
CA GLU A 437 -14.06 13.53 -19.15
C GLU A 437 -15.15 13.06 -18.19
N ILE A 438 -16.31 13.71 -18.20
CA ILE A 438 -17.39 13.44 -17.23
C ILE A 438 -18.31 12.33 -17.75
N ALA A 439 -19.04 12.65 -18.83
CA ALA A 439 -19.95 11.76 -19.53
C ALA A 439 -20.25 12.32 -20.93
N PRO A 440 -20.75 11.52 -21.87
CA PRO A 440 -21.03 12.00 -23.22
C PRO A 440 -21.91 13.23 -23.24
N GLY A 441 -21.42 14.34 -23.83
CA GLY A 441 -22.11 15.60 -23.96
C GLY A 441 -22.13 16.49 -22.72
N VAL A 442 -21.58 16.07 -21.61
CA VAL A 442 -21.49 16.86 -20.38
C VAL A 442 -20.29 17.80 -20.44
N ASN A 443 -20.53 19.09 -20.16
CA ASN A 443 -19.47 20.10 -20.09
C ASN A 443 -18.66 19.95 -18.78
N PRO A 444 -17.39 19.53 -18.80
CA PRO A 444 -16.63 19.34 -17.58
C PRO A 444 -16.34 20.63 -16.80
N ALA A 445 -16.43 21.80 -17.45
CA ALA A 445 -16.21 23.10 -16.81
C ALA A 445 -17.42 23.57 -16.00
N GLU A 446 -18.65 23.16 -16.40
CA GLU A 446 -19.88 23.64 -15.78
C GLU A 446 -20.98 22.56 -15.87
N PHE A 447 -21.19 21.79 -14.82
CA PHE A 447 -22.24 20.79 -14.75
C PHE A 447 -22.81 20.63 -13.35
N SER A 448 -24.01 20.07 -13.33
CA SER A 448 -24.60 19.54 -12.10
C SER A 448 -25.11 18.12 -12.32
N ALA A 449 -25.38 17.41 -11.23
CA ALA A 449 -25.86 16.04 -11.28
C ALA A 449 -26.88 15.75 -10.18
N ARG A 450 -27.84 14.89 -10.49
CA ARG A 450 -28.83 14.37 -9.52
C ARG A 450 -28.75 12.87 -9.45
N LEU A 451 -28.41 12.36 -8.25
CA LEU A 451 -28.48 10.94 -7.93
C LEU A 451 -29.78 10.64 -7.21
N SER A 452 -30.57 9.69 -7.72
CA SER A 452 -31.89 9.35 -7.16
C SER A 452 -32.09 7.85 -7.02
N ALA A 453 -32.82 7.44 -5.97
CA ALA A 453 -33.24 6.07 -5.73
C ALA A 453 -34.47 6.01 -4.84
N SER A 454 -35.24 4.90 -4.90
CA SER A 454 -36.22 4.55 -3.86
C SER A 454 -35.53 3.68 -2.80
N PHE A 455 -35.83 3.91 -1.54
CA PHE A 455 -35.21 3.22 -0.40
C PHE A 455 -36.28 2.69 0.56
N THR A 456 -36.14 1.44 0.98
CA THR A 456 -36.99 0.81 1.99
C THR A 456 -36.14 0.32 3.13
N PRO A 457 -36.15 0.98 4.30
CA PRO A 457 -35.36 0.55 5.43
C PRO A 457 -35.84 -0.76 6.03
N ASP A 458 -34.91 -1.62 6.46
CA ASP A 458 -35.17 -2.90 7.12
C ASP A 458 -35.52 -2.75 8.62
N SER A 459 -35.25 -1.59 9.19
CA SER A 459 -35.45 -1.30 10.61
C SER A 459 -36.12 0.06 10.81
N SER A 460 -36.94 0.20 11.84
CA SER A 460 -37.49 1.48 12.26
C SER A 460 -36.54 2.14 13.27
N GLY A 461 -36.40 3.48 13.17
CA GLY A 461 -35.55 4.23 14.11
C GLY A 461 -34.94 5.47 13.49
N THR A 462 -33.92 6.00 14.14
CA THR A 462 -33.13 7.12 13.63
C THR A 462 -32.04 6.62 12.72
N HIS A 463 -32.17 6.88 11.42
CA HIS A 463 -31.17 6.59 10.40
C HIS A 463 -30.30 7.80 10.19
N GLN A 464 -29.02 7.59 9.90
CA GLN A 464 -28.07 8.65 9.56
C GLN A 464 -27.70 8.57 8.09
N PHE A 465 -27.65 9.73 7.44
CA PHE A 465 -27.08 9.91 6.11
C PHE A 465 -26.01 10.96 6.16
N SER A 466 -25.02 10.86 5.29
CA SER A 466 -23.95 11.84 5.24
C SER A 466 -23.54 12.20 3.83
N LEU A 467 -22.89 13.36 3.71
CA LEU A 467 -22.29 13.85 2.48
C LEU A 467 -20.83 14.21 2.67
N VAL A 468 -20.02 13.80 1.70
CA VAL A 468 -18.68 14.30 1.45
C VAL A 468 -18.57 14.60 -0.03
N SER A 469 -18.01 15.75 -0.43
CA SER A 469 -17.88 16.08 -1.86
C SER A 469 -16.71 17.01 -2.18
N VAL A 470 -16.23 16.93 -3.41
CA VAL A 470 -15.45 17.93 -4.11
C VAL A 470 -16.41 18.62 -5.08
N GLY A 471 -16.80 19.85 -4.79
CA GLY A 471 -17.98 20.52 -5.34
C GLY A 471 -19.12 20.55 -4.32
N LYS A 472 -20.17 21.28 -4.62
CA LYS A 472 -21.30 21.46 -3.70
C LYS A 472 -22.27 20.30 -3.78
N SER A 473 -22.79 19.85 -2.63
CA SER A 473 -23.76 18.77 -2.59
C SER A 473 -24.82 18.97 -1.49
N ARG A 474 -26.02 18.44 -1.71
CA ARG A 474 -27.09 18.38 -0.70
C ARG A 474 -27.90 17.11 -0.86
N PHE A 475 -28.41 16.61 0.26
CA PHE A 475 -29.15 15.35 0.29
C PHE A 475 -30.55 15.52 0.90
N LEU A 476 -31.54 14.96 0.21
CA LEU A 476 -32.95 15.05 0.56
C LEU A 476 -33.57 13.65 0.64
N VAL A 477 -34.49 13.47 1.59
CA VAL A 477 -35.39 12.32 1.71
C VAL A 477 -36.83 12.80 1.60
N ASP A 478 -37.59 12.31 0.64
CA ASP A 478 -38.97 12.80 0.30
C ASP A 478 -39.05 14.34 0.22
N GLY A 479 -38.04 14.98 -0.34
CA GLY A 479 -37.95 16.43 -0.48
C GLY A 479 -37.52 17.19 0.79
N GLN A 480 -37.38 16.52 1.93
CA GLN A 480 -36.82 17.13 3.15
C GLN A 480 -35.31 17.14 3.11
N MET A 481 -34.67 18.30 3.34
CA MET A 481 -33.22 18.45 3.46
C MET A 481 -32.72 17.70 4.68
N ILE A 482 -31.78 16.76 4.49
CA ILE A 482 -31.17 15.96 5.56
C ILE A 482 -29.72 16.37 5.80
N ALA A 483 -28.94 16.61 4.73
CA ALA A 483 -27.57 17.07 4.83
C ALA A 483 -27.32 18.17 3.81
N ASP A 484 -26.72 19.28 4.25
CA ASP A 484 -26.42 20.46 3.44
C ASP A 484 -24.93 20.74 3.40
N ASN A 485 -24.29 20.38 2.30
CA ASN A 485 -22.91 20.68 1.95
C ASN A 485 -22.86 21.63 0.73
N TRP A 486 -23.95 22.35 0.50
CA TRP A 486 -24.15 23.28 -0.61
C TRP A 486 -24.02 24.75 -0.16
N THR A 487 -24.74 25.10 0.91
CA THR A 487 -24.80 26.48 1.40
C THR A 487 -23.49 26.92 2.04
N LYS A 488 -22.85 26.01 2.81
CA LYS A 488 -21.55 26.22 3.44
C LYS A 488 -20.77 24.93 3.43
N GLN A 489 -19.65 24.92 2.71
CA GLN A 489 -18.73 23.80 2.68
C GLN A 489 -17.50 24.10 3.54
N ILE A 490 -17.10 23.11 4.35
CA ILE A 490 -15.86 23.15 5.14
C ILE A 490 -14.89 22.16 4.52
N LYS A 491 -13.68 22.60 4.19
CA LYS A 491 -12.64 21.74 3.62
C LYS A 491 -12.22 20.65 4.64
N GLY A 492 -12.07 19.43 4.14
CA GLY A 492 -11.68 18.25 4.90
C GLY A 492 -10.52 17.48 4.27
N GLU A 493 -10.27 16.30 4.81
CA GLU A 493 -9.18 15.41 4.37
C GLU A 493 -9.59 14.45 3.24
N SER A 494 -10.88 14.26 3.02
CA SER A 494 -11.42 13.32 2.03
C SER A 494 -10.99 13.68 0.61
N TYR A 495 -10.98 12.68 -0.27
CA TYR A 495 -10.59 12.87 -1.66
C TYR A 495 -9.24 13.57 -1.83
N PHE A 496 -8.19 12.97 -1.25
CA PHE A 496 -6.80 13.48 -1.32
C PHE A 496 -6.61 14.89 -0.72
N GLY A 497 -7.47 15.29 0.22
CA GLY A 497 -7.48 16.62 0.81
C GLY A 497 -8.17 17.71 -0.01
N PHE A 498 -8.85 17.35 -1.09
CA PHE A 498 -9.66 18.28 -1.90
C PHE A 498 -11.13 18.32 -1.49
N GLY A 499 -11.62 17.31 -0.78
CA GLY A 499 -13.00 17.18 -0.38
C GLY A 499 -13.42 18.01 0.83
N SER A 500 -14.70 17.93 1.15
CA SER A 500 -15.28 18.55 2.34
C SER A 500 -15.08 17.67 3.60
N THR A 501 -15.28 18.26 4.78
CA THR A 501 -15.64 17.49 5.97
C THR A 501 -16.97 16.80 5.76
N GLU A 502 -17.18 15.68 6.46
CA GLU A 502 -18.47 14.97 6.42
C GLU A 502 -19.57 15.80 7.07
N VAL A 503 -20.71 15.91 6.39
CA VAL A 503 -21.94 16.53 6.92
C VAL A 503 -22.95 15.42 7.18
N ILE A 504 -23.27 15.16 8.44
CA ILE A 504 -24.20 14.10 8.87
C ILE A 504 -25.57 14.70 9.17
N GLY A 505 -26.61 14.11 8.61
CA GLY A 505 -28.00 14.38 8.95
C GLY A 505 -28.70 13.13 9.46
N SER A 506 -29.72 13.31 10.30
CA SER A 506 -30.50 12.23 10.90
C SER A 506 -31.99 12.36 10.58
N ILE A 507 -32.63 11.25 10.32
CA ILE A 507 -34.07 11.17 10.05
C ILE A 507 -34.68 9.91 10.66
N LYS A 508 -35.91 10.01 11.18
CA LYS A 508 -36.67 8.84 11.63
C LYS A 508 -37.36 8.19 10.44
N LEU A 509 -37.04 6.92 10.19
CA LEU A 509 -37.64 6.11 9.15
C LEU A 509 -38.37 4.91 9.77
N GLU A 510 -39.36 4.39 9.04
CA GLU A 510 -40.16 3.23 9.41
C GLU A 510 -39.82 2.04 8.52
N ALA A 511 -39.55 0.87 9.12
CA ALA A 511 -39.28 -0.36 8.40
C ALA A 511 -40.39 -0.68 7.37
N GLY A 512 -40.01 -1.07 6.17
CA GLY A 512 -40.95 -1.46 5.10
C GLY A 512 -41.63 -0.30 4.38
N LYS A 513 -41.45 0.97 4.81
CA LYS A 513 -41.98 2.13 4.12
C LYS A 513 -41.02 2.61 3.04
N ILE A 514 -41.55 2.98 1.87
CA ILE A 514 -40.71 3.47 0.76
C ILE A 514 -40.46 4.96 0.93
N TYR A 515 -39.22 5.36 0.75
CA TYR A 515 -38.75 6.76 0.77
C TYR A 515 -38.03 7.07 -0.54
N ASN A 516 -38.09 8.32 -1.03
CA ASN A 516 -37.37 8.78 -2.19
C ASN A 516 -36.09 9.50 -1.74
N LEU A 517 -34.95 9.02 -2.21
CA LEU A 517 -33.64 9.62 -1.96
C LEU A 517 -33.24 10.50 -3.13
N SER A 518 -32.71 11.70 -2.87
CA SER A 518 -32.16 12.59 -3.88
C SER A 518 -30.91 13.27 -3.35
N LEU A 519 -29.77 13.03 -4.00
CA LEU A 519 -28.54 13.80 -3.83
C LEU A 519 -28.40 14.73 -5.02
N GLU A 520 -28.23 16.00 -4.76
CA GLU A 520 -27.97 17.03 -5.75
C GLU A 520 -26.53 17.53 -5.62
N TYR A 521 -25.85 17.69 -6.74
CA TYR A 521 -24.43 18.05 -6.83
C TYR A 521 -24.20 19.11 -7.90
N ASN A 522 -23.23 20.01 -7.71
CA ASN A 522 -22.64 20.78 -8.79
C ASN A 522 -21.11 20.93 -8.62
N ASN A 523 -20.43 21.15 -9.74
CA ASN A 523 -18.97 21.25 -9.77
C ASN A 523 -18.43 22.69 -9.59
N SER A 524 -19.19 23.61 -9.01
CA SER A 524 -18.68 24.96 -8.72
C SER A 524 -17.50 24.90 -7.76
N ASP A 525 -16.47 25.69 -8.03
CA ASP A 525 -15.23 25.79 -7.24
C ASP A 525 -14.39 24.50 -7.19
N VAL A 526 -14.53 23.61 -8.19
CA VAL A 526 -13.80 22.34 -8.27
C VAL A 526 -12.42 22.55 -8.92
N PRO A 527 -11.32 22.25 -8.23
CA PRO A 527 -9.98 22.57 -8.74
C PRO A 527 -9.43 21.55 -9.73
N LEU A 528 -9.76 20.25 -9.62
CA LEU A 528 -9.08 19.18 -10.36
C LEU A 528 -10.01 18.07 -10.85
N PHE A 529 -10.94 17.62 -10.01
CA PHE A 529 -11.87 16.52 -10.28
C PHE A 529 -13.16 16.69 -9.49
N ALA A 530 -14.26 16.13 -9.98
CA ALA A 530 -15.55 16.16 -9.32
C ALA A 530 -15.80 14.87 -8.52
N ALA A 531 -16.31 14.99 -7.29
CA ALA A 531 -16.60 13.82 -6.46
C ALA A 531 -17.74 14.07 -5.47
N PHE A 532 -18.50 13.02 -5.15
CA PHE A 532 -19.41 12.99 -4.01
C PHE A 532 -19.54 11.58 -3.44
N ARG A 533 -19.86 11.48 -2.15
CA ARG A 533 -20.23 10.25 -1.46
C ARG A 533 -21.44 10.48 -0.60
N LEU A 534 -22.47 9.66 -0.82
CA LEU A 534 -23.65 9.53 0.06
C LEU A 534 -23.37 8.38 1.03
N GLY A 535 -23.18 8.75 2.29
CA GLY A 535 -23.01 7.79 3.39
C GLY A 535 -24.35 7.40 4.01
N TYR A 536 -24.41 6.21 4.62
CA TYR A 536 -25.59 5.71 5.31
C TYR A 536 -25.25 4.80 6.48
N LEU A 537 -25.95 4.99 7.60
CA LEU A 537 -25.87 4.13 8.77
C LEU A 537 -27.27 3.86 9.31
N PRO A 538 -27.71 2.59 9.39
CA PRO A 538 -28.96 2.22 10.05
C PRO A 538 -28.85 2.42 11.57
N PRO A 539 -29.97 2.41 12.31
CA PRO A 539 -29.97 2.47 13.76
C PRO A 539 -29.14 1.33 14.37
N ILE A 540 -28.23 1.66 15.25
CA ILE A 540 -27.45 0.69 16.05
C ILE A 540 -28.04 0.66 17.45
N ALA A 541 -28.24 -0.53 17.99
CA ALA A 541 -28.75 -0.69 19.35
C ALA A 541 -27.76 -0.13 20.38
N SER A 542 -28.24 0.65 21.32
CA SER A 542 -27.39 1.26 22.37
C SER A 542 -26.74 0.24 23.32
N ASP A 543 -27.25 -1.00 23.33
CA ASP A 543 -26.74 -2.13 24.08
C ASP A 543 -25.94 -3.13 23.23
N ALA A 544 -25.45 -2.73 22.05
CA ALA A 544 -24.79 -3.62 21.09
C ALA A 544 -23.58 -4.36 21.69
N ILE A 545 -22.76 -3.70 22.49
CA ILE A 545 -21.61 -4.34 23.19
C ILE A 545 -22.09 -5.40 24.18
N GLU A 546 -23.14 -5.13 24.95
CA GLU A 546 -23.69 -6.09 25.92
C GLU A 546 -24.35 -7.30 25.23
N ARG A 547 -25.01 -7.08 24.08
CA ARG A 547 -25.53 -8.18 23.26
C ARG A 547 -24.40 -9.05 22.71
N ALA A 548 -23.31 -8.43 22.26
CA ALA A 548 -22.13 -9.14 21.81
C ALA A 548 -21.48 -9.96 22.94
N ALA A 549 -21.37 -9.39 24.13
CA ALA A 549 -20.88 -10.10 25.32
C ALA A 549 -21.81 -11.27 25.74
N THR A 550 -23.11 -11.08 25.63
CA THR A 550 -24.10 -12.15 25.92
C THR A 550 -23.96 -13.29 24.91
N LEU A 551 -23.81 -12.99 23.63
CA LEU A 551 -23.56 -14.00 22.61
C LEU A 551 -22.24 -14.75 22.87
N ALA A 552 -21.16 -14.03 23.21
CA ALA A 552 -19.88 -14.62 23.57
C ALA A 552 -19.98 -15.60 24.74
N ALA A 553 -20.68 -15.23 25.83
CA ALA A 553 -20.85 -16.05 27.01
C ALA A 553 -21.55 -17.42 26.75
N HIS A 554 -22.31 -17.50 25.65
CA HIS A 554 -23.07 -18.72 25.30
C HIS A 554 -22.42 -19.49 24.12
N SER A 555 -21.20 -19.17 23.74
CA SER A 555 -20.48 -19.77 22.61
C SER A 555 -19.20 -20.46 23.08
N ASP A 556 -18.83 -21.57 22.43
CA ASP A 556 -17.62 -22.34 22.77
C ASP A 556 -16.35 -21.50 22.52
N VAL A 557 -16.36 -20.71 21.44
CA VAL A 557 -15.28 -19.79 21.07
C VAL A 557 -15.86 -18.49 20.53
N THR A 558 -15.15 -17.40 20.74
CA THR A 558 -15.52 -16.09 20.20
C THR A 558 -14.43 -15.58 19.27
N LEU A 559 -14.81 -15.20 18.06
CA LEU A 559 -13.95 -14.57 17.07
C LEU A 559 -14.35 -13.10 16.92
N VAL A 560 -13.44 -12.19 17.28
CA VAL A 560 -13.67 -10.74 17.22
C VAL A 560 -12.91 -10.14 16.05
N PHE A 561 -13.64 -9.63 15.06
CA PHE A 561 -13.07 -9.04 13.86
C PHE A 561 -13.13 -7.51 13.94
N VAL A 562 -11.97 -6.89 14.08
CA VAL A 562 -11.80 -5.47 14.33
C VAL A 562 -10.66 -4.90 13.49
N GLY A 563 -10.57 -3.59 13.42
CA GLY A 563 -9.48 -2.91 12.72
C GLY A 563 -9.88 -1.54 12.19
N THR A 564 -9.13 -1.14 11.20
CA THR A 564 -9.33 0.08 10.40
C THR A 564 -10.02 -0.26 9.06
N ASN A 565 -10.13 0.72 8.20
CA ASN A 565 -10.61 0.59 6.83
C ASN A 565 -9.92 1.62 5.93
N GLY A 566 -10.28 1.68 4.65
CA GLY A 566 -9.70 2.61 3.69
C GLY A 566 -9.98 4.10 3.95
N ASP A 567 -10.86 4.43 4.88
CA ASP A 567 -11.07 5.83 5.31
C ASP A 567 -10.10 6.23 6.45
N TRP A 568 -9.58 5.25 7.20
CA TRP A 568 -8.59 5.47 8.25
C TRP A 568 -7.15 5.38 7.76
N GLU A 569 -6.89 4.45 6.85
CA GLU A 569 -5.58 4.24 6.23
C GLU A 569 -5.68 4.50 4.74
N SER A 570 -5.24 5.68 4.31
CA SER A 570 -5.45 6.20 2.96
C SER A 570 -4.36 7.18 2.56
N GLU A 571 -4.17 7.28 1.28
CA GLU A 571 -3.49 8.43 0.67
C GLU A 571 -4.25 9.73 0.99
N GLY A 572 -3.49 10.81 1.22
CA GLY A 572 -3.99 12.16 1.45
C GLY A 572 -4.09 12.57 2.92
N HIS A 573 -3.98 11.64 3.86
CA HIS A 573 -3.95 11.96 5.29
C HIS A 573 -3.28 10.86 6.12
N ASP A 574 -2.72 11.26 7.25
CA ASP A 574 -2.12 10.38 8.24
C ASP A 574 -3.11 10.03 9.36
N ARG A 575 -2.88 8.92 10.03
CA ARG A 575 -3.59 8.58 11.27
C ARG A 575 -3.16 9.53 12.39
N THR A 576 -4.08 9.84 13.30
CA THR A 576 -3.81 10.70 14.46
C THR A 576 -3.50 9.90 15.73
N SER A 577 -3.72 8.57 15.72
CA SER A 577 -3.59 7.71 16.90
C SER A 577 -3.33 6.26 16.48
N LEU A 578 -2.68 5.51 17.37
CA LEU A 578 -2.53 4.04 17.26
C LEU A 578 -3.69 3.27 17.89
N LYS A 579 -4.70 3.93 18.44
CA LYS A 579 -5.87 3.25 18.98
C LYS A 579 -6.72 2.68 17.84
N LEU A 580 -7.38 1.55 18.12
CA LEU A 580 -8.47 1.10 17.28
C LEU A 580 -9.58 2.16 17.26
N PRO A 581 -10.22 2.42 16.12
CA PRO A 581 -11.33 3.36 16.02
C PRO A 581 -12.51 2.99 16.92
N ASP A 582 -13.30 4.00 17.28
CA ASP A 582 -14.54 3.87 18.02
C ASP A 582 -14.39 3.06 19.33
N GLU A 583 -15.38 2.25 19.66
CA GLU A 583 -15.42 1.44 20.88
C GLU A 583 -14.84 0.03 20.74
N GLN A 584 -14.06 -0.25 19.68
CA GLN A 584 -13.54 -1.59 19.40
C GLN A 584 -12.71 -2.15 20.56
N ALA A 585 -11.90 -1.33 21.23
CA ALA A 585 -11.12 -1.79 22.38
C ALA A 585 -12.03 -2.19 23.55
N ALA A 586 -13.07 -1.40 23.86
CA ALA A 586 -14.07 -1.71 24.89
C ALA A 586 -14.88 -2.97 24.54
N LEU A 587 -15.23 -3.14 23.26
CA LEU A 587 -15.89 -4.35 22.76
C LEU A 587 -15.03 -5.59 23.03
N ILE A 588 -13.75 -5.58 22.68
CA ILE A 588 -12.82 -6.70 22.91
C ILE A 588 -12.74 -7.01 24.40
N GLU A 589 -12.54 -6.01 25.24
CA GLU A 589 -12.42 -6.18 26.69
C GLU A 589 -13.69 -6.79 27.30
N ARG A 590 -14.86 -6.31 26.89
CA ARG A 590 -16.14 -6.76 27.41
C ARG A 590 -16.47 -8.19 26.97
N VAL A 591 -16.17 -8.50 25.71
CA VAL A 591 -16.35 -9.84 25.13
C VAL A 591 -15.37 -10.86 25.76
N ALA A 592 -14.09 -10.50 25.89
CA ALA A 592 -13.08 -11.38 26.52
C ALA A 592 -13.38 -11.66 27.99
N ALA A 593 -13.97 -10.70 28.71
CA ALA A 593 -14.44 -10.92 30.08
C ALA A 593 -15.62 -11.91 30.16
N ALA A 594 -16.42 -12.01 29.10
CA ALA A 594 -17.56 -12.92 29.02
C ALA A 594 -17.14 -14.33 28.54
N ASN A 595 -16.12 -14.42 27.65
CA ASN A 595 -15.61 -15.69 27.15
C ASN A 595 -14.07 -15.66 27.05
N PRO A 596 -13.35 -16.44 27.90
CA PRO A 596 -11.89 -16.48 27.86
C PRO A 596 -11.32 -17.11 26.58
N ASN A 597 -12.12 -17.86 25.81
CA ASN A 597 -11.76 -18.44 24.53
C ASN A 597 -11.98 -17.40 23.39
N THR A 598 -11.54 -16.17 23.61
CA THR A 598 -11.67 -15.09 22.63
C THR A 598 -10.41 -14.99 21.80
N VAL A 599 -10.58 -15.01 20.47
CA VAL A 599 -9.54 -14.75 19.45
C VAL A 599 -9.87 -13.46 18.73
N VAL A 600 -8.90 -12.55 18.63
CA VAL A 600 -9.03 -11.30 17.90
C VAL A 600 -8.34 -11.42 16.55
N VAL A 601 -9.06 -11.07 15.50
CA VAL A 601 -8.56 -10.92 14.12
C VAL A 601 -8.48 -9.45 13.79
N LEU A 602 -7.25 -8.94 13.69
CA LEU A 602 -6.95 -7.54 13.39
C LEU A 602 -6.81 -7.32 11.88
N GLN A 603 -7.55 -6.39 11.35
CA GLN A 603 -7.44 -5.91 9.97
C GLN A 603 -6.98 -4.45 9.97
N THR A 604 -5.66 -4.26 9.97
CA THR A 604 -5.01 -2.94 9.96
C THR A 604 -3.74 -3.00 9.11
N GLY A 605 -3.42 -1.95 8.38
CA GLY A 605 -2.16 -1.86 7.61
C GLY A 605 -0.97 -1.42 8.48
N SER A 606 -1.26 -0.74 9.60
CA SER A 606 -0.26 -0.21 10.53
C SER A 606 -0.45 -0.78 11.94
N PRO A 607 0.56 -0.68 12.82
CA PRO A 607 0.45 -1.07 14.22
C PRO A 607 -0.70 -0.38 14.95
N VAL A 608 -1.26 -1.10 15.91
CA VAL A 608 -2.23 -0.56 16.88
C VAL A 608 -1.79 -0.93 18.29
N VAL A 609 -2.17 -0.07 19.27
CA VAL A 609 -1.99 -0.41 20.68
C VAL A 609 -3.04 -1.42 21.13
N MET A 610 -2.65 -2.36 21.97
CA MET A 610 -3.49 -3.51 22.39
C MET A 610 -3.59 -3.60 23.90
N PRO A 611 -4.30 -2.68 24.59
CA PRO A 611 -4.42 -2.70 26.07
C PRO A 611 -5.15 -3.96 26.56
N TRP A 612 -5.90 -4.59 25.70
CA TRP A 612 -6.68 -5.81 25.95
C TRP A 612 -5.89 -7.12 25.69
N LEU A 613 -4.63 -7.05 25.22
CA LEU A 613 -3.85 -8.21 24.75
C LEU A 613 -3.82 -9.36 25.78
N GLU A 614 -3.62 -9.06 27.04
CA GLU A 614 -3.53 -10.09 28.09
C GLU A 614 -4.86 -10.79 28.39
N ARG A 615 -5.98 -10.22 27.96
CA ARG A 615 -7.34 -10.74 28.24
C ARG A 615 -7.83 -11.72 27.19
N VAL A 616 -7.18 -11.82 26.04
CA VAL A 616 -7.61 -12.67 24.93
C VAL A 616 -6.69 -13.88 24.77
N ALA A 617 -7.24 -14.99 24.29
CA ALA A 617 -6.49 -16.22 24.11
C ALA A 617 -5.64 -16.25 22.83
N GLY A 618 -6.09 -15.58 21.77
CA GLY A 618 -5.40 -15.54 20.49
C GLY A 618 -5.50 -14.18 19.80
N VAL A 619 -4.47 -13.83 19.01
CA VAL A 619 -4.47 -12.63 18.17
C VAL A 619 -3.81 -12.95 16.82
N ILE A 620 -4.51 -12.63 15.74
CA ILE A 620 -4.01 -12.74 14.37
C ILE A 620 -4.00 -11.33 13.77
N GLN A 621 -2.85 -10.90 13.25
CA GLN A 621 -2.76 -9.74 12.37
C GLN A 621 -3.02 -10.20 10.94
N ALA A 622 -4.19 -9.88 10.42
CA ALA A 622 -4.61 -10.31 9.08
C ALA A 622 -4.33 -9.25 8.01
N TYR A 623 -3.99 -8.03 8.40
CA TYR A 623 -3.81 -6.88 7.51
C TYR A 623 -5.05 -6.63 6.62
N PHE A 624 -4.85 -6.16 5.39
CA PHE A 624 -5.85 -6.09 4.34
C PHE A 624 -5.52 -7.16 3.29
N PRO A 625 -6.22 -8.32 3.32
CA PRO A 625 -5.76 -9.54 2.65
C PRO A 625 -6.27 -9.68 1.20
N GLY A 626 -6.83 -8.64 0.60
CA GLY A 626 -7.39 -8.72 -0.75
C GLY A 626 -8.75 -9.44 -0.81
N GLN A 627 -9.17 -9.77 -2.04
CA GLN A 627 -10.54 -10.27 -2.30
C GLN A 627 -10.86 -11.63 -1.65
N GLU A 628 -9.85 -12.44 -1.32
CA GLU A 628 -9.97 -13.74 -0.64
C GLU A 628 -9.93 -13.61 0.91
N CYS A 629 -10.25 -12.45 1.43
CA CYS A 629 -10.16 -12.08 2.85
C CYS A 629 -10.72 -13.15 3.79
N GLY A 630 -11.98 -13.51 3.63
CA GLY A 630 -12.62 -14.50 4.51
C GLY A 630 -11.98 -15.88 4.42
N ASN A 631 -11.65 -16.33 3.20
CA ASN A 631 -11.07 -17.66 2.97
C ASN A 631 -9.68 -17.77 3.60
N SER A 632 -8.81 -16.79 3.40
CA SER A 632 -7.46 -16.78 3.95
C SER A 632 -7.45 -16.71 5.48
N ILE A 633 -8.35 -15.93 6.10
CA ILE A 633 -8.51 -15.89 7.55
C ILE A 633 -9.00 -17.25 8.08
N SER A 634 -9.98 -17.85 7.41
CA SER A 634 -10.47 -19.18 7.80
C SER A 634 -9.40 -20.26 7.72
N ASP A 635 -8.51 -20.20 6.70
CA ASP A 635 -7.39 -21.13 6.56
C ASP A 635 -6.44 -21.09 7.76
N ILE A 636 -6.16 -19.89 8.28
CA ILE A 636 -5.36 -19.73 9.50
C ILE A 636 -6.14 -20.22 10.72
N LEU A 637 -7.39 -19.78 10.91
CA LEU A 637 -8.17 -20.12 12.09
C LEU A 637 -8.35 -21.63 12.28
N PHE A 638 -8.55 -22.39 11.20
CA PHE A 638 -8.77 -23.84 11.24
C PHE A 638 -7.50 -24.65 10.90
N GLY A 639 -6.36 -24.01 10.68
CA GLY A 639 -5.09 -24.67 10.46
C GLY A 639 -4.96 -25.37 9.10
N THR A 640 -5.75 -25.01 8.11
CA THR A 640 -5.52 -25.38 6.70
C THR A 640 -4.18 -24.85 6.23
N THR A 641 -3.87 -23.64 6.64
CA THR A 641 -2.53 -23.03 6.51
C THR A 641 -1.93 -22.86 7.91
N ASN A 642 -0.69 -23.30 8.08
CA ASN A 642 0.08 -23.04 9.28
C ASN A 642 0.68 -21.64 9.20
N PRO A 643 0.37 -20.71 10.13
CA PRO A 643 0.88 -19.34 10.06
C PRO A 643 2.40 -19.32 10.05
N SER A 644 2.95 -18.52 9.16
CA SER A 644 4.40 -18.37 8.94
C SER A 644 4.82 -16.92 8.71
N GLY A 645 3.86 -16.02 8.69
CA GLY A 645 4.10 -14.59 8.53
C GLY A 645 4.89 -14.01 9.69
N LYS A 646 5.71 -13.00 9.40
CA LYS A 646 6.52 -12.26 10.36
C LYS A 646 6.27 -10.76 10.21
N LEU A 647 6.19 -10.03 11.32
CA LEU A 647 6.00 -8.58 11.32
C LEU A 647 7.14 -7.89 10.54
N THR A 648 6.78 -6.94 9.71
CA THR A 648 7.72 -6.12 8.93
C THR A 648 7.99 -4.77 9.57
N GLN A 649 7.38 -4.53 10.73
CA GLN A 649 7.53 -3.32 11.52
C GLN A 649 7.39 -3.64 13.00
N THR A 650 8.04 -2.85 13.84
CA THR A 650 7.96 -2.92 15.29
C THR A 650 6.62 -2.40 15.76
N TYR A 651 5.93 -3.15 16.61
CA TYR A 651 4.69 -2.71 17.26
C TYR A 651 5.03 -2.04 18.58
N PRO A 652 4.81 -0.73 18.75
CA PRO A 652 5.10 -0.04 19.99
C PRO A 652 4.04 -0.33 21.08
N LEU A 653 4.43 -0.21 22.33
CA LEU A 653 3.47 -0.20 23.46
C LEU A 653 2.62 1.06 23.45
N ARG A 654 3.19 2.17 23.02
CA ARG A 654 2.54 3.49 22.90
C ARG A 654 3.22 4.30 21.80
N LEU A 655 2.52 5.28 21.27
CA LEU A 655 3.01 6.10 20.15
C LEU A 655 4.32 6.84 20.50
N GLU A 656 4.43 7.30 21.73
CA GLU A 656 5.59 8.06 22.23
C GLU A 656 6.91 7.26 22.22
N ASP A 657 6.83 5.95 22.12
CA ASP A 657 8.00 5.08 22.01
C ASP A 657 8.55 5.01 20.57
N ASN A 658 7.83 5.54 19.58
CA ASN A 658 8.30 5.58 18.20
C ASN A 658 9.41 6.62 18.01
N PRO A 659 10.53 6.30 17.33
CA PRO A 659 11.66 7.21 17.16
C PRO A 659 11.31 8.52 16.44
N ALA A 660 10.34 8.50 15.54
CA ALA A 660 9.91 9.69 14.80
C ALA A 660 8.95 10.59 15.59
N PHE A 661 8.44 10.14 16.75
CA PHE A 661 7.34 10.81 17.48
C PHE A 661 7.54 12.30 17.69
N ILE A 662 8.73 12.71 18.10
CA ILE A 662 9.01 14.12 18.41
C ILE A 662 9.10 14.99 17.15
N ASN A 663 9.41 14.39 15.99
CA ASN A 663 9.60 15.11 14.73
C ASN A 663 8.43 14.94 13.74
N TYR A 664 7.46 14.08 14.05
CA TYR A 664 6.34 13.75 13.18
C TYR A 664 5.06 14.50 13.62
N PRO A 665 4.25 15.08 12.72
CA PRO A 665 4.36 15.05 11.25
C PRO A 665 5.28 16.15 10.68
N GLY A 666 5.87 16.99 11.51
CA GLY A 666 6.67 18.15 11.16
C GLY A 666 5.98 19.46 11.49
N ASP A 667 6.70 20.56 11.34
CA ASP A 667 6.25 21.92 11.65
C ASP A 667 6.92 22.92 10.70
N ASN A 668 6.25 24.04 10.45
CA ASN A 668 6.79 25.16 9.67
C ASN A 668 7.30 24.77 8.26
N GLY A 669 6.61 23.82 7.61
CA GLY A 669 6.96 23.32 6.29
C GLY A 669 8.19 22.41 6.27
N ARG A 670 8.64 21.89 7.42
CA ARG A 670 9.78 20.97 7.54
C ARG A 670 9.45 19.80 8.45
N VAL A 671 9.99 18.66 8.11
CA VAL A 671 10.02 17.48 8.97
C VAL A 671 11.45 17.00 9.09
N TYR A 672 11.96 16.98 10.33
CA TYR A 672 13.33 16.53 10.60
C TYR A 672 13.35 15.02 10.80
N TYR A 673 14.25 14.34 10.11
CA TYR A 673 14.51 12.92 10.30
C TYR A 673 15.58 12.75 11.40
N GLY A 674 15.23 13.29 12.59
CA GLY A 674 16.16 13.41 13.71
C GLY A 674 16.59 12.09 14.34
N GLU A 675 15.85 11.02 14.11
CA GLU A 675 16.24 9.65 14.46
C GLU A 675 17.39 9.10 13.60
N GLY A 676 17.67 9.74 12.46
CA GLY A 676 18.71 9.34 11.54
C GLY A 676 18.53 7.89 11.05
N ILE A 677 19.56 7.07 11.19
CA ILE A 677 19.52 5.66 10.79
C ILE A 677 18.76 4.77 11.79
N PHE A 678 18.31 5.31 12.91
CA PHE A 678 17.63 4.56 13.96
C PHE A 678 16.12 4.51 13.75
N VAL A 679 15.68 3.97 12.62
CA VAL A 679 14.27 3.72 12.31
C VAL A 679 13.88 2.33 12.81
N GLY A 680 12.64 2.20 13.31
CA GLY A 680 12.08 0.93 13.75
C GLY A 680 12.92 0.21 14.80
N TYR A 681 13.10 -1.11 14.67
CA TYR A 681 13.80 -1.95 15.64
C TYR A 681 15.23 -1.48 15.96
N ARG A 682 15.90 -0.78 15.02
CA ARG A 682 17.22 -0.20 15.22
C ARG A 682 17.23 0.76 16.41
N TYR A 683 16.20 1.56 16.56
CA TYR A 683 16.00 2.47 17.67
C TYR A 683 15.65 1.74 18.96
N TYR A 684 14.62 0.87 18.91
CA TYR A 684 14.13 0.17 20.11
C TYR A 684 15.25 -0.56 20.82
N GLU A 685 16.11 -1.24 20.07
CA GLU A 685 17.24 -1.96 20.61
C GLU A 685 18.37 -1.06 21.08
N LYS A 686 18.72 -0.01 20.32
CA LYS A 686 19.76 0.94 20.71
C LYS A 686 19.42 1.69 21.99
N LYS A 687 18.15 2.03 22.16
CA LYS A 687 17.63 2.75 23.33
C LYS A 687 17.09 1.83 24.42
N GLN A 688 17.08 0.52 24.21
CA GLN A 688 16.53 -0.48 25.14
C GLN A 688 15.06 -0.21 25.52
N VAL A 689 14.27 0.20 24.52
CA VAL A 689 12.81 0.37 24.64
C VAL A 689 12.14 -0.95 24.28
N THR A 690 11.35 -1.49 25.20
CA THR A 690 10.62 -2.75 24.94
C THR A 690 9.42 -2.49 24.05
N PRO A 691 9.33 -3.09 22.85
CA PRO A 691 8.14 -3.01 22.01
C PRO A 691 7.05 -3.97 22.50
N LEU A 692 5.81 -3.76 22.02
CA LEU A 692 4.73 -4.73 22.19
C LEU A 692 5.05 -6.03 21.44
N PHE A 693 5.48 -5.91 20.17
CA PHE A 693 6.02 -7.00 19.36
C PHE A 693 7.23 -6.49 18.57
N PRO A 694 8.35 -7.23 18.59
CA PRO A 694 9.54 -6.81 17.85
C PRO A 694 9.41 -7.04 16.35
N PHE A 695 10.24 -6.37 15.58
CA PHE A 695 10.42 -6.61 14.15
C PHE A 695 10.77 -8.09 13.88
N GLY A 696 10.19 -8.68 12.86
CA GLY A 696 10.39 -10.08 12.49
C GLY A 696 9.61 -11.08 13.35
N PHE A 697 8.83 -10.64 14.34
CA PHE A 697 8.04 -11.52 15.22
C PHE A 697 6.87 -12.15 14.47
N GLY A 698 6.60 -13.40 14.79
CA GLY A 698 5.43 -14.16 14.37
C GLY A 698 5.50 -15.60 14.87
N LEU A 699 4.40 -16.07 15.46
CA LEU A 699 4.26 -17.45 15.93
C LEU A 699 3.85 -18.38 14.79
N SER A 700 4.04 -19.68 15.03
CA SER A 700 3.58 -20.78 14.17
C SER A 700 2.85 -21.82 15.01
N TYR A 701 2.04 -22.68 14.39
CA TYR A 701 1.54 -23.90 15.02
C TYR A 701 2.62 -24.98 15.12
N SER A 702 3.80 -24.74 14.53
CA SER A 702 4.97 -25.62 14.60
C SER A 702 6.10 -24.95 15.39
N SER A 703 7.03 -25.75 15.89
CA SER A 703 8.21 -25.31 16.62
C SER A 703 9.47 -25.68 15.86
N PHE A 704 10.45 -24.78 15.85
CA PHE A 704 11.70 -24.94 15.10
C PHE A 704 12.91 -24.78 16.01
N GLU A 705 13.89 -25.65 15.85
CA GLU A 705 15.18 -25.62 16.56
C GLU A 705 16.30 -25.25 15.58
N TYR A 706 17.22 -24.40 16.05
CA TYR A 706 18.36 -23.90 15.28
C TYR A 706 19.65 -24.44 15.89
N LYS A 707 20.49 -25.06 15.09
CA LYS A 707 21.75 -25.68 15.54
C LYS A 707 22.87 -25.49 14.53
N ASN A 708 24.09 -25.81 14.95
CA ASN A 708 25.27 -25.97 14.07
C ASN A 708 25.58 -24.72 13.23
N LEU A 709 25.46 -23.51 13.83
CA LEU A 709 25.89 -22.29 13.15
C LEU A 709 27.36 -22.35 12.82
N GLN A 710 27.72 -22.17 11.57
CA GLN A 710 29.07 -22.18 11.05
C GLN A 710 29.31 -20.98 10.14
N LEU A 711 30.47 -20.36 10.28
CA LEU A 711 31.00 -19.34 9.38
C LEU A 711 31.99 -19.96 8.41
N GLY A 712 31.99 -19.50 7.17
CA GLY A 712 32.96 -19.95 6.17
C GLY A 712 34.41 -19.60 6.53
N THR A 713 34.60 -18.54 7.31
CA THR A 713 35.90 -18.14 7.91
C THR A 713 35.66 -17.28 9.14
N ASN A 714 36.60 -17.27 10.08
CA ASN A 714 36.61 -16.37 11.22
C ASN A 714 37.49 -15.12 10.98
N LEU A 715 38.27 -15.09 9.88
CA LEU A 715 39.00 -13.92 9.41
C LEU A 715 38.59 -13.65 7.95
N LEU A 716 37.89 -12.58 7.73
CA LEU A 716 37.36 -12.18 6.42
C LEU A 716 38.28 -11.13 5.80
N GLU A 717 38.84 -11.43 4.63
CA GLU A 717 39.63 -10.46 3.88
C GLU A 717 38.70 -9.42 3.22
N SER A 718 39.20 -8.20 3.08
CA SER A 718 38.42 -7.12 2.43
C SER A 718 37.98 -7.51 1.00
N GLY A 719 36.76 -7.22 0.67
CA GLY A 719 36.13 -7.54 -0.63
C GLY A 719 35.63 -8.98 -0.77
N GLN A 720 35.84 -9.83 0.23
CA GLN A 720 35.31 -11.19 0.26
C GLN A 720 33.88 -11.22 0.87
N SER A 721 33.07 -12.19 0.44
CA SER A 721 31.78 -12.48 1.04
C SER A 721 31.90 -13.58 2.11
N LEU A 722 31.13 -13.46 3.18
CA LEU A 722 31.05 -14.45 4.25
C LEU A 722 29.88 -15.40 4.02
N LYS A 723 30.16 -16.70 3.97
CA LYS A 723 29.13 -17.75 4.00
C LYS A 723 28.74 -18.03 5.44
N VAL A 724 27.45 -18.06 5.73
CA VAL A 724 26.88 -18.44 7.03
C VAL A 724 25.95 -19.61 6.82
N SER A 725 26.13 -20.70 7.56
CA SER A 725 25.26 -21.89 7.45
C SER A 725 24.84 -22.40 8.84
N LEU A 726 23.62 -22.92 8.92
CA LEU A 726 23.07 -23.52 10.12
C LEU A 726 22.00 -24.55 9.77
N ASP A 727 21.71 -25.44 10.73
CA ASP A 727 20.65 -26.41 10.61
C ASP A 727 19.38 -25.93 11.32
N VAL A 728 18.23 -26.08 10.66
CA VAL A 728 16.91 -25.81 11.23
C VAL A 728 16.08 -27.08 11.18
N THR A 729 15.53 -27.48 12.32
CA THR A 729 14.73 -28.70 12.49
C THR A 729 13.31 -28.34 12.92
N ASN A 730 12.30 -28.89 12.27
CA ASN A 730 10.92 -28.85 12.76
C ASN A 730 10.75 -29.91 13.85
N THR A 731 10.56 -29.48 15.08
CA THR A 731 10.40 -30.35 16.26
C THR A 731 8.96 -30.69 16.60
N SER A 732 8.01 -30.24 15.80
CA SER A 732 6.58 -30.44 16.03
C SER A 732 6.00 -31.54 15.11
N PRO A 733 4.80 -32.09 15.42
CA PRO A 733 4.13 -33.09 14.60
C PRO A 733 3.41 -32.50 13.35
N ARG A 734 3.52 -31.20 13.10
CA ARG A 734 2.89 -30.48 11.98
C ARG A 734 3.95 -29.90 11.07
N ALA A 735 3.78 -30.05 9.77
CA ALA A 735 4.59 -29.33 8.78
C ALA A 735 4.43 -27.80 8.94
N GLY A 736 5.47 -27.06 8.70
CA GLY A 736 5.44 -25.61 8.81
C GLY A 736 6.54 -24.91 8.03
N GLN A 737 6.41 -23.61 7.91
CA GLN A 737 7.42 -22.76 7.30
C GLN A 737 8.05 -21.88 8.37
N GLU A 738 9.35 -21.67 8.25
CA GLU A 738 10.11 -20.79 9.13
C GLU A 738 10.91 -19.76 8.34
N VAL A 739 10.98 -18.54 8.87
CA VAL A 739 11.79 -17.46 8.31
C VAL A 739 13.06 -17.33 9.15
N VAL A 740 14.17 -17.77 8.59
CA VAL A 740 15.49 -17.63 9.20
C VAL A 740 16.02 -16.23 8.89
N GLN A 741 16.24 -15.42 9.93
CA GLN A 741 16.68 -14.03 9.83
C GLN A 741 18.13 -13.91 10.31
N LEU A 742 18.98 -13.27 9.49
CA LEU A 742 20.38 -13.02 9.81
C LEU A 742 20.61 -11.53 9.98
N TYR A 743 21.13 -11.17 11.13
CA TYR A 743 21.51 -9.81 11.48
C TYR A 743 23.02 -9.71 11.65
N VAL A 744 23.58 -8.54 11.44
CA VAL A 744 24.99 -8.22 11.65
C VAL A 744 25.11 -7.13 12.69
N HIS A 745 26.04 -7.30 13.62
CA HIS A 745 26.47 -6.32 14.61
C HIS A 745 27.95 -5.99 14.40
N ASP A 746 28.25 -4.73 14.20
CA ASP A 746 29.62 -4.20 14.24
C ASP A 746 29.94 -3.82 15.69
N ILE A 747 30.86 -4.56 16.31
CA ILE A 747 31.15 -4.45 17.76
C ILE A 747 31.97 -3.20 18.03
N GLN A 748 32.84 -2.79 17.09
CA GLN A 748 33.86 -1.76 17.28
C GLN A 748 33.75 -0.60 16.28
N ALA A 749 32.56 -0.26 15.89
CA ALA A 749 32.31 0.82 14.92
C ALA A 749 32.87 2.17 15.44
N SER A 750 33.54 2.92 14.58
CA SER A 750 34.04 4.28 14.87
C SER A 750 32.89 5.31 14.93
N VAL A 751 31.75 4.98 14.32
CA VAL A 751 30.55 5.79 14.28
C VAL A 751 29.39 5.08 14.99
N SER A 752 28.36 5.84 15.36
CA SER A 752 27.18 5.22 15.96
C SER A 752 26.45 4.33 14.95
N ARG A 753 26.31 3.04 15.26
CA ARG A 753 25.58 2.04 14.47
C ARG A 753 24.49 1.38 15.30
N PRO A 754 23.44 0.82 14.65
CA PRO A 754 22.47 -0.06 15.31
C PRO A 754 23.16 -1.27 15.96
N ASN A 755 22.58 -1.79 17.03
CA ASN A 755 23.10 -3.00 17.69
C ASN A 755 23.02 -4.23 16.79
N LYS A 756 22.14 -4.20 15.79
CA LYS A 756 22.05 -5.19 14.72
C LYS A 756 21.27 -4.64 13.54
N GLU A 757 21.55 -5.17 12.37
CA GLU A 757 20.92 -4.82 11.11
C GLU A 757 20.59 -6.09 10.33
N LEU A 758 19.37 -6.23 9.85
CA LEU A 758 18.99 -7.34 8.96
C LEU A 758 19.79 -7.25 7.65
N LYS A 759 20.51 -8.33 7.31
CA LYS A 759 21.36 -8.39 6.10
C LYS A 759 21.06 -9.61 5.23
N ALA A 760 20.38 -10.64 5.77
CA ALA A 760 19.91 -11.77 4.98
C ALA A 760 18.71 -12.43 5.65
N PHE A 761 17.88 -13.08 4.85
CA PHE A 761 16.83 -13.97 5.32
C PHE A 761 16.49 -15.02 4.26
N THR A 762 15.86 -16.10 4.73
CA THR A 762 15.27 -17.11 3.84
C THR A 762 14.07 -17.77 4.52
N LYS A 763 13.05 -18.08 3.74
CA LYS A 763 11.90 -18.85 4.18
C LYS A 763 12.08 -20.30 3.74
N ILE A 764 11.88 -21.24 4.65
CA ILE A 764 12.02 -22.67 4.39
C ILE A 764 10.78 -23.42 4.85
N HIS A 765 10.39 -24.44 4.10
CA HIS A 765 9.36 -25.40 4.52
C HIS A 765 10.01 -26.63 5.10
N LEU A 766 9.46 -27.13 6.22
CA LEU A 766 9.95 -28.32 6.94
C LEU A 766 8.80 -29.25 7.33
N GLU A 767 8.92 -30.51 6.93
CA GLU A 767 8.03 -31.58 7.41
C GLU A 767 8.30 -31.92 8.89
N PRO A 768 7.40 -32.60 9.58
CA PRO A 768 7.63 -33.05 10.96
C PRO A 768 8.93 -33.84 11.11
N GLY A 769 9.82 -33.37 12.00
CA GLY A 769 11.13 -34.00 12.25
C GLY A 769 12.19 -33.71 11.17
N GLU A 770 11.85 -33.00 10.09
CA GLU A 770 12.81 -32.67 9.03
C GLU A 770 13.82 -31.63 9.51
N THR A 771 15.09 -31.83 9.09
CA THR A 771 16.16 -30.87 9.28
C THR A 771 16.67 -30.41 7.91
N LYS A 772 16.79 -29.09 7.71
CA LYS A 772 17.42 -28.50 6.53
C LYS A 772 18.59 -27.61 6.92
N THR A 773 19.71 -27.76 6.20
CA THR A 773 20.81 -26.81 6.31
C THR A 773 20.50 -25.57 5.48
N VAL A 774 20.42 -24.44 6.15
CA VAL A 774 20.25 -23.11 5.54
C VAL A 774 21.62 -22.51 5.28
N THR A 775 21.80 -21.89 4.13
CA THR A 775 23.00 -21.13 3.78
C THR A 775 22.62 -19.71 3.41
N LEU A 776 23.19 -18.76 4.11
CA LEU A 776 23.06 -17.32 3.87
C LEU A 776 24.43 -16.74 3.51
N ARG A 777 24.44 -15.59 2.88
CA ARG A 777 25.66 -14.91 2.43
C ARG A 777 25.60 -13.44 2.86
N LEU A 778 26.73 -12.96 3.35
CA LEU A 778 26.97 -11.54 3.58
C LEU A 778 28.01 -11.06 2.57
N ASP A 779 27.67 -10.02 1.85
CA ASP A 779 28.56 -9.35 0.91
C ASP A 779 29.31 -8.19 1.61
N PRO A 780 30.42 -7.69 1.08
CA PRO A 780 31.18 -6.62 1.72
C PRO A 780 30.35 -5.38 2.07
N ARG A 781 29.35 -5.05 1.25
CA ARG A 781 28.43 -3.95 1.48
C ARG A 781 27.56 -4.13 2.73
N ASP A 782 27.24 -5.37 3.13
CA ASP A 782 26.43 -5.66 4.30
C ASP A 782 27.14 -5.32 5.63
N LEU A 783 28.45 -5.16 5.58
CA LEU A 783 29.29 -4.78 6.73
C LEU A 783 29.55 -3.27 6.79
N ALA A 784 29.26 -2.53 5.72
CA ALA A 784 29.59 -1.12 5.56
C ALA A 784 28.53 -0.19 6.14
N TYR A 785 28.96 1.01 6.47
CA TYR A 785 28.13 2.20 6.70
C TYR A 785 28.51 3.29 5.70
N TRP A 786 27.65 4.29 5.53
CA TRP A 786 27.97 5.46 4.72
C TRP A 786 28.75 6.50 5.51
N ASP A 787 29.92 6.89 5.02
CA ASP A 787 30.75 7.95 5.60
C ASP A 787 30.49 9.27 4.88
N ASP A 788 29.81 10.21 5.56
CA ASP A 788 29.47 11.52 5.01
C ASP A 788 30.70 12.41 4.69
N LEU A 789 31.87 12.11 5.28
CA LEU A 789 33.11 12.86 5.03
C LEU A 789 33.87 12.36 3.82
N GLN A 790 33.81 11.05 3.56
CA GLN A 790 34.44 10.44 2.42
C GLN A 790 33.50 10.28 1.22
N HIS A 791 32.20 10.50 1.42
CA HIS A 791 31.16 10.22 0.45
C HIS A 791 31.28 8.80 -0.13
N ALA A 792 31.45 7.83 0.75
CA ALA A 792 31.72 6.43 0.37
C ALA A 792 31.15 5.45 1.40
N TRP A 793 30.89 4.23 0.94
CA TRP A 793 30.61 3.11 1.83
C TRP A 793 31.89 2.59 2.43
N VAL A 794 31.95 2.48 3.74
CA VAL A 794 33.13 2.05 4.48
C VAL A 794 32.80 0.83 5.32
N ALA A 795 33.52 -0.28 5.06
CA ALA A 795 33.53 -1.43 5.94
C ALA A 795 34.82 -1.35 6.78
N GLU A 796 34.70 -1.16 8.09
CA GLU A 796 35.86 -0.98 9.00
C GLU A 796 36.43 -2.33 9.42
N ALA A 797 37.76 -2.38 9.53
CA ALA A 797 38.44 -3.51 10.16
C ALA A 797 38.02 -3.62 11.62
N GLY A 798 37.73 -4.82 12.09
CA GLY A 798 37.30 -5.04 13.46
C GLY A 798 36.50 -6.31 13.63
N GLU A 799 35.97 -6.50 14.83
CA GLU A 799 35.17 -7.65 15.20
C GLU A 799 33.68 -7.39 14.86
N PHE A 800 33.12 -8.35 14.17
CA PHE A 800 31.69 -8.40 13.85
C PHE A 800 31.05 -9.65 14.46
N GLU A 801 29.75 -9.55 14.74
CA GLU A 801 28.93 -10.67 15.18
C GLU A 801 27.81 -10.94 14.18
N VAL A 802 27.65 -12.20 13.79
CA VAL A 802 26.50 -12.74 13.08
C VAL A 802 25.49 -13.21 14.11
N LEU A 803 24.26 -12.76 13.98
CA LEU A 803 23.14 -13.07 14.85
C LEU A 803 22.04 -13.72 14.02
N VAL A 804 21.69 -14.98 14.30
CA VAL A 804 20.65 -15.69 13.55
C VAL A 804 19.48 -16.03 14.47
N GLY A 805 18.28 -15.72 14.02
CA GLY A 805 17.08 -15.92 14.83
C GLY A 805 15.78 -15.93 14.02
N SER A 806 14.68 -15.99 14.75
CA SER A 806 13.31 -15.94 14.20
C SER A 806 12.68 -14.56 14.28
N SER A 807 13.32 -13.60 14.97
CA SER A 807 12.95 -12.18 15.01
C SER A 807 14.16 -11.36 15.48
N SER A 808 14.05 -10.03 15.46
CA SER A 808 15.11 -9.15 15.97
C SER A 808 15.41 -9.38 17.47
N GLN A 809 14.47 -9.88 18.24
CA GLN A 809 14.67 -10.19 19.68
C GLN A 809 14.77 -11.68 20.03
N ASP A 810 14.40 -12.58 19.13
CA ASP A 810 14.56 -14.02 19.30
C ASP A 810 15.80 -14.49 18.52
N ILE A 811 16.99 -14.16 19.05
CA ILE A 811 18.28 -14.60 18.51
C ILE A 811 18.66 -15.95 19.10
N ARG A 812 18.76 -16.95 18.25
CA ARG A 812 18.98 -18.36 18.64
C ARG A 812 20.40 -18.85 18.48
N SER A 813 21.18 -18.21 17.63
CA SER A 813 22.60 -18.56 17.41
C SER A 813 23.43 -17.33 17.13
N ARG A 814 24.70 -17.35 17.56
CA ARG A 814 25.66 -16.25 17.39
C ARG A 814 27.03 -16.79 17.02
N ALA A 815 27.78 -16.05 16.21
CA ALA A 815 29.16 -16.34 15.88
C ALA A 815 29.89 -15.04 15.51
N SER A 816 31.14 -14.90 15.97
CA SER A 816 31.96 -13.73 15.66
C SER A 816 32.96 -14.03 14.55
N PHE A 817 33.33 -12.99 13.81
CA PHE A 817 34.44 -12.99 12.85
C PHE A 817 35.14 -11.63 12.85
N VAL A 818 36.32 -11.58 12.28
CA VAL A 818 37.11 -10.36 12.16
C VAL A 818 37.19 -9.97 10.68
N LEU A 819 36.90 -8.72 10.35
CA LEU A 819 37.24 -8.12 9.06
C LEU A 819 38.69 -7.60 9.14
N ALA A 820 39.55 -8.16 8.29
CA ALA A 820 41.01 -7.96 8.40
C ALA A 820 41.46 -6.52 8.12
N LYS A 821 40.79 -5.81 7.20
CA LYS A 821 41.19 -4.45 6.78
C LYS A 821 39.98 -3.59 6.49
N THR A 822 40.08 -2.32 6.84
CA THR A 822 39.13 -1.29 6.40
C THR A 822 39.19 -1.11 4.88
N SER A 823 38.05 -1.01 4.26
CA SER A 823 37.90 -0.73 2.81
C SER A 823 36.75 0.22 2.51
N ALA A 824 37.02 1.16 1.63
CA ALA A 824 35.99 1.89 0.94
C ALA A 824 35.44 1.03 -0.22
N LEU A 825 34.12 1.02 -0.37
CA LEU A 825 33.41 0.30 -1.41
C LEU A 825 32.77 1.32 -2.33
N GLY A 826 32.94 1.15 -3.62
CA GLY A 826 32.39 2.02 -4.64
C GLY A 826 30.90 1.84 -4.88
#